data_4c1bc8f054bb4cd2854f32c97dc69f50
#
_entry.id   4c1bc8f054bb4cd2854f32c97dc69f50
#
_cell.length_a   1.000
_cell.length_b   1.000
_cell.length_c   1.000
_cell.angle_alpha   90.00
_cell.angle_beta   90.00
_cell.angle_gamma   90.00
#
_symmetry.space_group_name_H-M   'P 1'
#
loop_
_entity.id
_entity.type
_entity.pdbx_description
1 polymer ?
#
loop_
_entity_poly.entity_id
_entity_poly.type
_entity_poly.pdbx_seq_one_letter_code
_entity_poly.pdbx_strand_id
1 'polypeptide(L)'
;AWTLEPATADGFQLTGGSDPYYHKWVVDHVIVTGEHLVHDEMLNYPYGANNKRPPLFDWSIAIAGLVLAPFFGDAAESTWWAMEVLPAVYGALIVFPVYAIGRAQFGREAGLLGALFIAVNSGHISHSTISLADHDSYVIFFGTCAFFFFMRALTEGSDARWVADWRSAESIKRGFADFLQSERLALGYAGLAGMTLVLVALSWKGFPYLMVILVIYLVSQMVINQFRRVDSLTTAMLGIVALSLPILLALPYYWSMGFISPWWDAPAYILLAFIGASVLLVPTRDLPWLLVLGGTVTVATLGYLLLTYVFTDLGFLLFSGQGYFVRTKLFDTIAEAQPPTFANFIFSFGLVSVWFGFFGLIWMAWQLFANRLWKKDYLLILIWAAVALYMAQSAIRFIFNATPVMALLSGWVTWLLIERAGFGDVLEAWRHYWGRHGPTILFLALGSLLVGFLTFFTVGPLVGFLVGILLLALMLSIGHMAAGEDQYSLRDRLSGLRRAFEIKRPAVAFVVVGLLLLPNAFYGYDAAVPYEDKKDHDTGVYDFLRYSPLRPEEYQYNERSNVSLYPDGVTGMYNRTASSQLWYMGITGPSFPASYWIDGLEWLAEQDTELPQEDRPGFISWWDYGFWAIDIGEHPTVADNFQFGYQMAGNFITAQSEEDALALLLYRLVEPEVDRESDRFSPAIREIMLTYYSEDNVTALEQIIANPGEQVPEGEDINKRNAAIRARRPILTSASLTELADAIYDVEQATGHSIRYFGADTRLMPYSAENTGIFYAPVTLADYELNDFVAVSLGLSNGQTVTYEEADELLRNDPTLTVTSQTLDYKPRFLNSMFYRAFIGWSGPDIGREATDGIPGISGEIGADTNLPPLPGWGLKHFKLAYANNGLRILKYYDGATISGVVQTEEGAPVPNATVTLIDEYSTPHDSVVTDALGRYSVVATAGNHTLMVSMGEFGSDIERVHLTSNNILAREVGILISEAQATRATQPEIRIDIEVEAASLSGELYWDAGERQPIAG
;
A
#
# COMPACT_ATOMS: atom_id res chain seq x y z
N ALA A 1 -2.68 -14.31 18.41
CA ALA A 1 -2.20 -15.68 18.43
C ALA A 1 -2.01 -16.21 17.01
N TRP A 2 -3.01 -16.09 16.14
CA TRP A 2 -2.91 -16.60 14.75
C TRP A 2 -1.92 -15.86 13.88
N THR A 3 -1.67 -14.58 14.12
CA THR A 3 -0.69 -13.77 13.40
C THR A 3 0.71 -13.86 14.01
N LEU A 4 0.79 -14.17 15.31
CA LEU A 4 2.06 -14.17 16.05
C LEU A 4 2.98 -15.33 15.63
N GLU A 5 2.41 -16.53 15.38
CA GLU A 5 3.20 -17.68 14.97
C GLU A 5 3.87 -17.48 13.60
N PRO A 6 3.15 -17.10 12.52
CA PRO A 6 3.80 -16.76 11.26
C PRO A 6 4.78 -15.59 11.36
N ALA A 7 4.47 -14.56 12.16
CA ALA A 7 5.34 -13.41 12.34
C ALA A 7 6.69 -13.74 12.96
N THR A 8 6.81 -14.86 13.67
CA THR A 8 8.03 -15.24 14.41
C THR A 8 8.63 -16.58 14.00
N ALA A 9 8.03 -17.29 13.04
CA ALA A 9 8.46 -18.64 12.65
C ALA A 9 9.84 -18.65 11.97
N ASP A 10 10.11 -17.71 11.08
CA ASP A 10 11.35 -17.59 10.30
C ASP A 10 12.07 -16.25 10.58
N GLY A 11 12.10 -15.84 11.84
CA GLY A 11 12.52 -14.50 12.23
C GLY A 11 11.33 -13.55 12.40
N PHE A 12 11.60 -12.26 12.66
CA PHE A 12 10.54 -11.27 12.79
C PHE A 12 10.11 -10.76 11.42
N GLN A 13 8.87 -11.06 11.05
CA GLN A 13 8.26 -10.59 9.79
C GLN A 13 7.12 -9.63 10.08
N LEU A 14 7.07 -8.50 9.36
CA LEU A 14 6.05 -7.48 9.49
C LEU A 14 5.00 -7.61 8.39
N THR A 15 3.73 -7.36 8.74
CA THR A 15 2.60 -7.37 7.81
C THR A 15 2.24 -5.97 7.34
N GLY A 16 1.45 -5.85 6.27
CA GLY A 16 0.95 -4.55 5.80
C GLY A 16 1.80 -3.91 4.71
N GLY A 17 2.50 -4.72 3.91
CA GLY A 17 3.33 -4.23 2.81
C GLY A 17 4.72 -3.80 3.27
N SER A 18 5.32 -2.86 2.57
CA SER A 18 6.68 -2.41 2.82
C SER A 18 6.80 -1.26 3.84
N ASP A 19 5.71 -0.55 4.13
CA ASP A 19 5.70 0.59 5.06
C ASP A 19 6.19 0.25 6.48
N PRO A 20 5.79 -0.87 7.11
CA PRO A 20 6.30 -1.29 8.41
C PRO A 20 7.82 -1.52 8.45
N TYR A 21 8.41 -1.94 7.34
CA TYR A 21 9.87 -2.15 7.25
C TYR A 21 10.65 -0.84 7.28
N TYR A 22 10.12 0.25 6.75
CA TYR A 22 10.76 1.55 6.94
C TYR A 22 10.62 2.07 8.37
N HIS A 23 9.52 1.79 9.07
CA HIS A 23 9.43 2.05 10.51
C HIS A 23 10.49 1.25 11.28
N LYS A 24 10.70 -0.03 10.90
CA LYS A 24 11.76 -0.86 11.48
C LYS A 24 13.13 -0.24 11.23
N TRP A 25 13.45 0.14 10.00
CA TRP A 25 14.69 0.80 9.63
C TRP A 25 14.98 2.05 10.48
N VAL A 26 13.98 2.92 10.63
CA VAL A 26 14.08 4.13 11.49
C VAL A 26 14.25 3.77 12.96
N VAL A 27 13.53 2.78 13.46
CA VAL A 27 13.60 2.34 14.87
C VAL A 27 14.98 1.73 15.15
N ASP A 28 15.51 0.90 14.28
CA ASP A 28 16.85 0.30 14.40
C ASP A 28 17.92 1.40 14.42
N HIS A 29 17.81 2.41 13.54
CA HIS A 29 18.67 3.59 13.57
C HIS A 29 18.61 4.32 14.93
N VAL A 30 17.39 4.55 15.46
CA VAL A 30 17.19 5.21 16.77
C VAL A 30 17.83 4.41 17.91
N ILE A 31 17.71 3.09 17.91
CA ILE A 31 18.31 2.23 18.94
C ILE A 31 19.82 2.27 18.90
N VAL A 32 20.42 2.31 17.71
CA VAL A 32 21.88 2.30 17.53
C VAL A 32 22.48 3.68 17.81
N THR A 33 21.89 4.75 17.30
CA THR A 33 22.46 6.11 17.35
C THR A 33 21.94 6.96 18.50
N GLY A 34 20.72 6.69 19.00
CA GLY A 34 20.00 7.55 19.92
C GLY A 34 19.42 8.82 19.28
N GLU A 35 19.47 8.95 17.96
CA GLU A 35 18.98 10.09 17.19
C GLU A 35 17.89 9.64 16.19
N HIS A 36 17.00 10.56 15.83
CA HIS A 36 16.00 10.29 14.80
C HIS A 36 16.64 10.38 13.41
N LEU A 37 16.34 9.43 12.54
CA LEU A 37 16.78 9.45 11.15
C LEU A 37 16.11 10.62 10.40
N VAL A 38 16.89 11.66 10.11
CA VAL A 38 16.40 12.89 9.46
C VAL A 38 16.56 12.82 7.96
N HIS A 39 17.75 12.47 7.49
CA HIS A 39 18.09 12.29 6.08
C HIS A 39 18.55 10.86 5.90
N ASP A 40 18.08 10.23 4.85
CA ASP A 40 18.34 8.84 4.55
C ASP A 40 18.92 8.74 3.14
N GLU A 41 20.19 8.36 3.03
CA GLU A 41 20.90 8.23 1.75
C GLU A 41 20.49 6.97 0.99
N MET A 42 19.84 6.02 1.67
CA MET A 42 19.30 4.80 1.06
C MET A 42 18.08 5.05 0.18
N LEU A 43 17.38 6.18 0.36
CA LEU A 43 16.18 6.55 -0.39
C LEU A 43 16.52 7.37 -1.63
N ASN A 44 15.66 7.26 -2.68
CA ASN A 44 15.75 8.15 -3.86
C ASN A 44 17.16 8.22 -4.45
N TYR A 45 17.89 7.12 -4.40
CA TYR A 45 19.30 7.04 -4.78
C TYR A 45 19.58 7.60 -6.19
N PRO A 46 20.68 8.34 -6.39
CA PRO A 46 21.75 8.71 -5.45
C PRO A 46 21.54 10.05 -4.69
N TYR A 47 20.33 10.60 -4.66
CA TYR A 47 20.08 11.91 -4.01
C TYR A 47 19.99 11.84 -2.49
N GLY A 48 19.62 10.69 -1.96
CA GLY A 48 19.07 10.63 -0.63
C GLY A 48 17.71 11.35 -0.51
N ALA A 49 17.06 11.22 0.62
CA ALA A 49 15.82 11.92 0.90
C ALA A 49 15.60 12.17 2.39
N ASN A 50 14.90 13.24 2.72
CA ASN A 50 14.46 13.46 4.09
C ASN A 50 13.34 12.48 4.45
N ASN A 51 13.47 11.86 5.64
CA ASN A 51 12.43 11.02 6.20
C ASN A 51 11.12 11.79 6.31
N LYS A 52 10.09 11.35 5.59
CA LYS A 52 8.77 12.00 5.57
C LYS A 52 7.90 11.67 6.78
N ARG A 53 8.30 10.70 7.63
CA ARG A 53 7.48 10.25 8.77
C ARG A 53 7.78 11.07 10.02
N PRO A 54 6.75 11.54 10.75
CA PRO A 54 6.93 12.18 12.05
C PRO A 54 7.40 11.18 13.12
N PRO A 55 8.23 11.60 14.09
CA PRO A 55 9.10 10.71 14.89
C PRO A 55 8.39 9.90 15.97
N LEU A 56 7.24 10.35 16.48
CA LEU A 56 6.78 9.89 17.80
C LEU A 56 6.29 8.44 17.81
N PHE A 57 5.76 7.94 16.69
CA PHE A 57 5.38 6.52 16.59
C PHE A 57 6.63 5.64 16.70
N ASP A 58 7.67 5.91 15.91
CA ASP A 58 8.94 5.16 15.93
C ASP A 58 9.62 5.23 17.29
N TRP A 59 9.69 6.43 17.89
CA TRP A 59 10.21 6.61 19.24
C TRP A 59 9.37 5.88 20.30
N SER A 60 8.05 5.76 20.12
CA SER A 60 7.21 5.00 21.06
C SER A 60 7.56 3.52 21.06
N ILE A 61 7.88 2.98 19.89
CA ILE A 61 8.35 1.59 19.73
C ILE A 61 9.75 1.43 20.35
N ALA A 62 10.69 2.30 20.00
CA ALA A 62 12.05 2.27 20.54
C ALA A 62 12.07 2.36 22.08
N ILE A 63 11.31 3.29 22.65
CA ILE A 63 11.19 3.42 24.13
C ILE A 63 10.57 2.17 24.75
N ALA A 64 9.52 1.61 24.12
CA ALA A 64 8.89 0.38 24.63
C ALA A 64 9.88 -0.80 24.59
N GLY A 65 10.64 -0.94 23.51
CA GLY A 65 11.71 -1.94 23.39
C GLY A 65 12.77 -1.78 24.49
N LEU A 66 13.28 -0.57 24.69
CA LEU A 66 14.26 -0.30 25.75
C LEU A 66 13.69 -0.59 27.17
N VAL A 67 12.41 -0.31 27.42
CA VAL A 67 11.75 -0.64 28.70
C VAL A 67 11.59 -2.15 28.87
N LEU A 68 11.39 -2.88 27.79
CA LEU A 68 11.24 -4.34 27.79
C LEU A 68 12.59 -5.09 27.79
N ALA A 69 13.69 -4.45 27.38
CA ALA A 69 15.02 -5.06 27.27
C ALA A 69 15.47 -5.84 28.54
N PRO A 70 15.20 -5.40 29.78
CA PRO A 70 15.54 -6.19 30.98
C PRO A 70 14.86 -7.56 31.05
N PHE A 71 13.78 -7.78 30.31
CA PHE A 71 13.03 -9.04 30.30
C PHE A 71 13.45 -9.99 29.16
N PHE A 72 13.91 -9.43 28.04
CA PHE A 72 14.33 -10.17 26.84
C PHE A 72 15.86 -10.34 26.76
N GLY A 73 16.62 -9.53 27.47
CA GLY A 73 18.09 -9.62 27.55
C GLY A 73 18.84 -8.91 26.42
N ASP A 74 18.16 -8.54 25.34
CA ASP A 74 18.69 -7.77 24.21
C ASP A 74 17.74 -6.60 23.84
N ALA A 75 18.30 -5.45 23.53
CA ALA A 75 17.55 -4.26 23.15
C ALA A 75 16.93 -4.39 21.76
N ALA A 76 17.63 -4.98 20.81
CA ALA A 76 17.13 -5.19 19.46
C ALA A 76 15.95 -6.16 19.45
N GLU A 77 16.09 -7.34 20.06
CA GLU A 77 15.04 -8.33 20.15
C GLU A 77 13.79 -7.77 20.87
N SER A 78 13.97 -7.08 21.98
CA SER A 78 12.85 -6.47 22.71
C SER A 78 12.14 -5.38 21.90
N THR A 79 12.87 -4.67 21.06
CA THR A 79 12.31 -3.64 20.17
C THR A 79 11.50 -4.28 19.05
N TRP A 80 11.95 -5.38 18.48
CA TRP A 80 11.18 -6.14 17.50
C TRP A 80 9.89 -6.68 18.10
N TRP A 81 9.94 -7.22 19.33
CA TRP A 81 8.72 -7.58 20.05
C TRP A 81 7.79 -6.39 20.30
N ALA A 82 8.33 -5.20 20.57
CA ALA A 82 7.53 -4.00 20.70
C ALA A 82 6.86 -3.62 19.38
N MET A 83 7.56 -3.73 18.24
CA MET A 83 6.99 -3.51 16.90
C MET A 83 5.85 -4.47 16.60
N GLU A 84 6.01 -5.74 16.93
CA GLU A 84 4.98 -6.76 16.71
C GLU A 84 3.70 -6.49 17.50
N VAL A 85 3.82 -6.07 18.76
CA VAL A 85 2.70 -6.08 19.72
C VAL A 85 2.03 -4.71 19.89
N LEU A 86 2.77 -3.60 19.81
CA LEU A 86 2.23 -2.26 20.11
C LEU A 86 1.05 -1.85 19.23
N PRO A 87 1.02 -2.12 17.91
CA PRO A 87 -0.14 -1.80 17.09
C PRO A 87 -1.42 -2.43 17.62
N ALA A 88 -1.36 -3.70 18.04
CA ALA A 88 -2.49 -4.42 18.62
C ALA A 88 -2.87 -3.87 20.00
N VAL A 89 -1.90 -3.41 20.80
CA VAL A 89 -2.16 -2.75 22.09
C VAL A 89 -2.92 -1.44 21.88
N TYR A 90 -2.48 -0.57 20.97
CA TYR A 90 -3.21 0.67 20.65
C TYR A 90 -4.60 0.36 20.10
N GLY A 91 -4.71 -0.64 19.23
CA GLY A 91 -5.99 -1.12 18.71
C GLY A 91 -6.95 -1.60 19.81
N ALA A 92 -6.45 -2.35 20.79
CA ALA A 92 -7.26 -2.79 21.92
C ALA A 92 -7.65 -1.63 22.87
N LEU A 93 -6.77 -0.66 23.06
CA LEU A 93 -7.03 0.48 23.96
C LEU A 93 -8.16 1.41 23.47
N ILE A 94 -8.51 1.41 22.19
CA ILE A 94 -9.56 2.27 21.62
C ILE A 94 -10.94 1.99 22.24
N VAL A 95 -11.17 0.79 22.78
CA VAL A 95 -12.43 0.45 23.44
C VAL A 95 -12.75 1.38 24.60
N PHE A 96 -11.70 1.91 25.29
CA PHE A 96 -11.89 2.81 26.42
C PHE A 96 -12.43 4.18 26.04
N PRO A 97 -11.86 4.95 25.12
CA PRO A 97 -12.45 6.23 24.71
C PRO A 97 -13.79 6.05 24.02
N VAL A 98 -14.01 5.01 23.20
CA VAL A 98 -15.33 4.72 22.61
C VAL A 98 -16.37 4.43 23.71
N TYR A 99 -16.05 3.59 24.68
CA TYR A 99 -16.91 3.36 25.86
C TYR A 99 -17.21 4.66 26.62
N ALA A 100 -16.18 5.45 26.88
CA ALA A 100 -16.31 6.68 27.67
C ALA A 100 -17.21 7.72 26.98
N ILE A 101 -17.07 7.89 25.66
CA ILE A 101 -17.95 8.74 24.84
C ILE A 101 -19.38 8.19 24.88
N GLY A 102 -19.56 6.89 24.59
CA GLY A 102 -20.87 6.24 24.57
C GLY A 102 -21.58 6.31 25.92
N ARG A 103 -20.86 6.07 27.01
CA ARG A 103 -21.38 6.20 28.36
C ARG A 103 -21.81 7.63 28.68
N ALA A 104 -21.02 8.61 28.31
CA ALA A 104 -21.31 10.01 28.59
C ALA A 104 -22.52 10.51 27.81
N GLN A 105 -22.70 10.06 26.56
CA GLN A 105 -23.73 10.59 25.67
C GLN A 105 -25.02 9.78 25.65
N PHE A 106 -24.93 8.46 25.72
CA PHE A 106 -26.07 7.55 25.50
C PHE A 106 -26.37 6.62 26.66
N GLY A 107 -25.52 6.62 27.69
CA GLY A 107 -25.66 5.72 28.84
C GLY A 107 -24.67 4.57 28.81
N ARG A 108 -24.57 3.87 29.96
CA ARG A 108 -23.58 2.82 30.20
C ARG A 108 -23.70 1.66 29.22
N GLU A 109 -24.90 1.21 28.98
CA GLU A 109 -25.21 0.05 28.16
C GLU A 109 -24.91 0.31 26.68
N ALA A 110 -25.29 1.48 26.16
CA ALA A 110 -24.95 1.92 24.82
C ALA A 110 -23.42 2.07 24.65
N GLY A 111 -22.73 2.59 25.68
CA GLY A 111 -21.28 2.68 25.67
C GLY A 111 -20.59 1.31 25.63
N LEU A 112 -21.10 0.32 26.36
CA LEU A 112 -20.58 -1.06 26.33
C LEU A 112 -20.79 -1.71 24.95
N LEU A 113 -21.95 -1.49 24.32
CA LEU A 113 -22.20 -2.00 22.98
C LEU A 113 -21.34 -1.31 21.94
N GLY A 114 -21.13 0.01 22.03
CA GLY A 114 -20.20 0.72 21.15
C GLY A 114 -18.76 0.18 21.28
N ALA A 115 -18.30 -0.06 22.52
CA ALA A 115 -17.00 -0.67 22.77
C ALA A 115 -16.90 -2.11 22.23
N LEU A 116 -17.98 -2.88 22.31
CA LEU A 116 -18.04 -4.23 21.74
C LEU A 116 -18.00 -4.18 20.21
N PHE A 117 -18.75 -3.26 19.58
CA PHE A 117 -18.74 -3.12 18.12
C PHE A 117 -17.38 -2.71 17.59
N ILE A 118 -16.65 -1.80 18.24
CA ILE A 118 -15.30 -1.45 17.79
C ILE A 118 -14.32 -2.61 18.00
N ALA A 119 -14.44 -3.38 19.07
CA ALA A 119 -13.59 -4.53 19.36
C ALA A 119 -13.70 -5.66 18.34
N VAL A 120 -14.85 -5.79 17.65
CA VAL A 120 -15.09 -6.79 16.60
C VAL A 120 -15.22 -6.17 15.22
N ASN A 121 -14.79 -4.93 15.05
CA ASN A 121 -14.87 -4.21 13.77
C ASN A 121 -13.69 -4.60 12.89
N SER A 122 -13.96 -5.21 11.74
CA SER A 122 -12.92 -5.68 10.82
C SER A 122 -12.07 -4.56 10.24
N GLY A 123 -12.68 -3.42 9.89
CA GLY A 123 -11.95 -2.26 9.38
C GLY A 123 -11.04 -1.61 10.43
N HIS A 124 -11.30 -1.81 11.73
CA HIS A 124 -10.37 -1.42 12.79
C HIS A 124 -9.31 -2.49 13.04
N ILE A 125 -9.70 -3.77 13.07
CA ILE A 125 -8.78 -4.88 13.33
C ILE A 125 -7.72 -4.97 12.23
N SER A 126 -8.10 -4.83 10.96
CA SER A 126 -7.16 -4.88 9.82
C SER A 126 -6.05 -3.82 9.87
N HIS A 127 -6.26 -2.72 10.60
CA HIS A 127 -5.27 -1.66 10.83
C HIS A 127 -4.60 -1.72 12.23
N SER A 128 -4.81 -2.81 12.97
CA SER A 128 -4.29 -2.97 14.34
C SER A 128 -3.97 -4.42 14.71
N THR A 129 -3.61 -5.22 13.72
CA THR A 129 -3.15 -6.60 13.97
C THR A 129 -1.74 -6.61 14.54
N ILE A 130 -1.35 -7.73 15.14
CA ILE A 130 0.04 -8.01 15.49
C ILE A 130 0.86 -7.95 14.19
N SER A 131 2.10 -7.50 14.25
CA SER A 131 3.06 -7.30 13.15
C SER A 131 2.75 -6.15 12.20
N LEU A 132 1.61 -5.49 12.31
CA LEU A 132 1.31 -4.31 11.50
C LEU A 132 1.94 -3.06 12.15
N ALA A 133 3.25 -2.92 12.04
CA ALA A 133 3.99 -1.80 12.63
C ALA A 133 3.81 -0.51 11.82
N ASP A 134 2.55 -0.05 11.71
CA ASP A 134 2.19 1.22 11.12
C ASP A 134 1.47 2.11 12.15
N HIS A 135 1.52 3.41 11.92
CA HIS A 135 0.99 4.44 12.84
C HIS A 135 -0.54 4.50 12.93
N ASP A 136 -1.29 3.80 12.08
CA ASP A 136 -2.75 3.87 11.98
C ASP A 136 -3.47 3.61 13.30
N SER A 137 -3.14 2.53 14.00
CA SER A 137 -3.76 2.18 15.28
C SER A 137 -3.46 3.21 16.38
N TYR A 138 -2.26 3.78 16.36
CA TYR A 138 -1.84 4.86 17.25
C TYR A 138 -2.66 6.13 17.01
N VAL A 139 -2.76 6.55 15.76
CA VAL A 139 -3.46 7.77 15.33
C VAL A 139 -4.95 7.72 15.68
N ILE A 140 -5.62 6.60 15.37
CA ILE A 140 -7.06 6.46 15.63
C ILE A 140 -7.37 6.41 17.14
N PHE A 141 -6.51 5.77 17.92
CA PHE A 141 -6.64 5.75 19.38
C PHE A 141 -6.52 7.15 19.98
N PHE A 142 -5.42 7.86 19.72
CA PHE A 142 -5.21 9.20 20.28
C PHE A 142 -6.17 10.25 19.69
N GLY A 143 -6.54 10.11 18.41
CA GLY A 143 -7.58 10.94 17.80
C GLY A 143 -8.95 10.78 18.48
N THR A 144 -9.34 9.53 18.80
CA THR A 144 -10.57 9.27 19.56
C THR A 144 -10.48 9.79 20.99
N CYS A 145 -9.32 9.70 21.64
CA CYS A 145 -9.08 10.32 22.93
C CYS A 145 -9.21 11.85 22.87
N ALA A 146 -8.72 12.50 21.82
CA ALA A 146 -8.87 13.94 21.63
C ALA A 146 -10.35 14.35 21.59
N PHE A 147 -11.19 13.63 20.85
CA PHE A 147 -12.64 13.89 20.82
C PHE A 147 -13.28 13.64 22.18
N PHE A 148 -12.89 12.58 22.90
CA PHE A 148 -13.37 12.34 24.26
C PHE A 148 -13.05 13.49 25.20
N PHE A 149 -11.80 13.91 25.27
CA PHE A 149 -11.38 15.00 26.15
C PHE A 149 -12.03 16.34 25.73
N PHE A 150 -12.17 16.57 24.44
CA PHE A 150 -12.86 17.78 23.99
C PHE A 150 -14.35 17.77 24.34
N MET A 151 -15.04 16.64 24.23
CA MET A 151 -16.43 16.50 24.72
C MET A 151 -16.52 16.74 26.23
N ARG A 152 -15.54 16.24 26.99
CA ARG A 152 -15.47 16.56 28.42
C ARG A 152 -15.28 18.05 28.66
N ALA A 153 -14.43 18.72 27.91
CA ALA A 153 -14.27 20.16 28.00
C ALA A 153 -15.59 20.91 27.72
N LEU A 154 -16.35 20.47 26.72
CA LEU A 154 -17.66 21.05 26.39
C LEU A 154 -18.72 20.82 27.47
N THR A 155 -18.68 19.65 28.14
CA THR A 155 -19.61 19.28 29.21
C THR A 155 -19.34 20.07 30.49
N GLU A 156 -18.07 20.27 30.84
CA GLU A 156 -17.65 21.05 32.03
C GLU A 156 -17.73 22.55 31.79
N GLY A 157 -17.66 23.01 30.52
CA GLY A 157 -17.69 24.41 30.15
C GLY A 157 -19.08 25.02 30.27
N SER A 158 -19.20 26.17 30.96
CA SER A 158 -20.46 26.88 31.13
C SER A 158 -20.81 27.78 29.96
N ASP A 159 -22.10 28.02 29.76
CA ASP A 159 -22.60 28.97 28.78
C ASP A 159 -22.76 30.39 29.40
N ALA A 160 -22.00 30.70 30.44
CA ALA A 160 -22.10 31.99 31.15
C ALA A 160 -21.65 33.17 30.28
N ARG A 161 -22.24 34.33 30.53
CA ARG A 161 -21.79 35.56 29.89
C ARG A 161 -20.64 36.18 30.66
N TRP A 162 -19.41 35.91 30.19
CA TRP A 162 -18.21 36.39 30.84
C TRP A 162 -17.92 37.88 30.60
N VAL A 163 -18.06 38.33 29.38
CA VAL A 163 -17.85 39.73 29.01
C VAL A 163 -19.19 40.45 28.88
N ALA A 164 -19.44 41.43 29.77
CA ALA A 164 -20.69 42.19 29.78
C ALA A 164 -20.76 43.21 28.64
N ASP A 165 -19.65 43.89 28.36
CA ASP A 165 -19.53 44.89 27.30
C ASP A 165 -18.18 44.72 26.55
N TRP A 166 -18.27 44.35 25.29
CA TRP A 166 -17.10 44.20 24.40
C TRP A 166 -16.46 45.50 23.93
N ARG A 167 -17.08 46.65 24.23
CA ARG A 167 -16.53 48.00 23.94
C ARG A 167 -15.67 48.53 25.10
N SER A 168 -15.76 47.92 26.27
CA SER A 168 -15.04 48.33 27.47
C SER A 168 -13.84 47.43 27.72
N ALA A 169 -12.62 47.92 27.62
CA ALA A 169 -11.38 47.18 27.89
C ALA A 169 -11.35 46.59 29.32
N GLU A 170 -11.94 47.31 30.30
CA GLU A 170 -12.06 46.84 31.67
C GLU A 170 -13.01 45.64 31.81
N SER A 171 -14.16 45.71 31.12
CA SER A 171 -15.12 44.61 31.06
C SER A 171 -14.52 43.36 30.42
N ILE A 172 -13.76 43.56 29.35
CA ILE A 172 -13.05 42.47 28.67
C ILE A 172 -12.03 41.85 29.64
N LYS A 173 -11.16 42.67 30.28
CA LYS A 173 -10.11 42.18 31.20
C LYS A 173 -10.72 41.41 32.38
N ARG A 174 -11.77 41.93 33.00
CA ARG A 174 -12.48 41.24 34.10
C ARG A 174 -13.15 39.96 33.62
N GLY A 175 -13.86 39.99 32.52
CA GLY A 175 -14.56 38.83 31.97
C GLY A 175 -13.57 37.69 31.63
N PHE A 176 -12.40 37.96 31.05
CA PHE A 176 -11.37 36.97 30.82
C PHE A 176 -10.75 36.46 32.12
N ALA A 177 -10.52 37.29 33.13
CA ALA A 177 -10.00 36.84 34.40
C ALA A 177 -10.99 35.92 35.11
N ASP A 178 -12.27 36.27 35.15
CA ASP A 178 -13.35 35.45 35.74
C ASP A 178 -13.50 34.12 34.99
N PHE A 179 -13.47 34.17 33.64
CA PHE A 179 -13.45 32.98 32.78
C PHE A 179 -12.31 32.04 33.13
N LEU A 180 -11.04 32.51 33.14
CA LEU A 180 -9.86 31.71 33.43
C LEU A 180 -9.91 31.11 34.84
N GLN A 181 -10.54 31.80 35.80
CA GLN A 181 -10.65 31.29 37.16
C GLN A 181 -11.76 30.24 37.28
N SER A 182 -12.89 30.42 36.59
CA SER A 182 -14.06 29.56 36.72
C SER A 182 -13.99 28.32 35.85
N GLU A 183 -13.42 28.43 34.65
CA GLU A 183 -13.41 27.36 33.63
C GLU A 183 -12.11 26.52 33.61
N ARG A 184 -11.37 26.46 34.75
CA ARG A 184 -10.08 25.77 34.83
C ARG A 184 -10.18 24.29 34.45
N LEU A 185 -11.26 23.61 34.86
CA LEU A 185 -11.44 22.19 34.58
C LEU A 185 -11.73 21.97 33.08
N ALA A 186 -12.60 22.79 32.49
CA ALA A 186 -12.90 22.75 31.08
C ALA A 186 -11.67 23.04 30.22
N LEU A 187 -10.87 24.06 30.60
CA LEU A 187 -9.60 24.38 29.96
C LEU A 187 -8.57 23.24 30.10
N GLY A 188 -8.54 22.59 31.27
CA GLY A 188 -7.70 21.41 31.49
C GLY A 188 -8.04 20.25 30.53
N TYR A 189 -9.33 19.96 30.33
CA TYR A 189 -9.76 18.95 29.34
C TYR A 189 -9.47 19.39 27.90
N ALA A 190 -9.64 20.67 27.57
CA ALA A 190 -9.26 21.18 26.26
C ALA A 190 -7.75 21.07 26.02
N GLY A 191 -6.94 21.32 27.06
CA GLY A 191 -5.49 21.09 27.05
C GLY A 191 -5.14 19.62 26.81
N LEU A 192 -5.83 18.68 27.48
CA LEU A 192 -5.65 17.24 27.25
C LEU A 192 -6.03 16.83 25.84
N ALA A 193 -7.13 17.40 25.29
CA ALA A 193 -7.50 17.18 23.89
C ALA A 193 -6.40 17.68 22.93
N GLY A 194 -5.86 18.90 23.19
CA GLY A 194 -4.75 19.42 22.43
C GLY A 194 -3.48 18.58 22.55
N MET A 195 -3.14 18.09 23.75
CA MET A 195 -1.97 17.21 23.92
C MET A 195 -2.12 15.88 23.18
N THR A 196 -3.30 15.27 23.15
CA THR A 196 -3.53 14.06 22.35
C THR A 196 -3.44 14.36 20.85
N LEU A 197 -3.85 15.56 20.40
CA LEU A 197 -3.61 16.00 19.03
C LEU A 197 -2.12 16.24 18.72
N VAL A 198 -1.30 16.68 19.70
CA VAL A 198 0.16 16.75 19.57
C VAL A 198 0.74 15.36 19.29
N LEU A 199 0.30 14.35 20.06
CA LEU A 199 0.74 12.96 19.84
C LEU A 199 0.44 12.50 18.41
N VAL A 200 -0.75 12.85 17.88
CA VAL A 200 -1.09 12.56 16.49
C VAL A 200 -0.23 13.37 15.50
N ALA A 201 -0.06 14.68 15.72
CA ALA A 201 0.71 15.54 14.81
C ALA A 201 2.18 15.14 14.69
N LEU A 202 2.76 14.60 15.76
CA LEU A 202 4.12 14.08 15.78
C LEU A 202 4.24 12.63 15.32
N SER A 203 3.13 11.99 14.91
CA SER A 203 3.12 10.63 14.37
C SER A 203 2.56 10.56 12.95
N TRP A 204 1.72 11.50 12.55
CA TRP A 204 1.03 11.50 11.26
C TRP A 204 0.84 12.89 10.69
N LYS A 205 1.33 13.13 9.47
CA LYS A 205 1.16 14.41 8.76
C LYS A 205 -0.30 14.74 8.43
N GLY A 206 -1.19 13.75 8.42
CA GLY A 206 -2.62 13.93 8.18
C GLY A 206 -3.42 14.46 9.39
N PHE A 207 -2.80 14.81 10.50
CA PHE A 207 -3.45 15.37 11.69
C PHE A 207 -4.39 16.56 11.44
N PRO A 208 -4.22 17.41 10.39
CA PRO A 208 -5.15 18.48 10.06
C PRO A 208 -6.59 18.00 9.85
N TYR A 209 -6.78 16.75 9.43
CA TYR A 209 -8.09 16.12 9.32
C TYR A 209 -8.90 16.20 10.62
N LEU A 210 -8.28 15.87 11.77
CA LEU A 210 -8.93 15.96 13.08
C LEU A 210 -9.21 17.43 13.48
N MET A 211 -8.29 18.34 13.14
CA MET A 211 -8.50 19.78 13.37
C MET A 211 -9.67 20.32 12.56
N VAL A 212 -9.81 19.93 11.30
CA VAL A 212 -10.92 20.34 10.43
C VAL A 212 -12.27 19.92 11.03
N ILE A 213 -12.40 18.70 11.55
CA ILE A 213 -13.61 18.22 12.24
C ILE A 213 -13.95 19.16 13.40
N LEU A 214 -12.97 19.47 14.26
CA LEU A 214 -13.17 20.35 15.40
C LEU A 214 -13.52 21.77 14.97
N VAL A 215 -12.87 22.32 13.95
CA VAL A 215 -13.15 23.69 13.46
C VAL A 215 -14.55 23.79 12.85
N ILE A 216 -14.95 22.82 12.01
CA ILE A 216 -16.32 22.77 11.46
C ILE A 216 -17.34 22.72 12.59
N TYR A 217 -17.09 21.88 13.62
CA TYR A 217 -17.94 21.81 14.80
C TYR A 217 -18.00 23.15 15.54
N LEU A 218 -16.84 23.74 15.86
CA LEU A 218 -16.74 24.96 16.66
C LEU A 218 -17.45 26.14 15.99
N VAL A 219 -17.20 26.35 14.69
CA VAL A 219 -17.86 27.41 13.92
C VAL A 219 -19.38 27.17 13.85
N SER A 220 -19.80 25.93 13.57
CA SER A 220 -21.22 25.56 13.55
C SER A 220 -21.87 25.76 14.89
N GLN A 221 -21.23 25.41 16.00
CA GLN A 221 -21.72 25.60 17.35
C GLN A 221 -21.85 27.11 17.68
N MET A 222 -20.86 27.93 17.32
CA MET A 222 -20.92 29.39 17.54
C MET A 222 -22.04 30.03 16.72
N VAL A 223 -22.25 29.63 15.47
CA VAL A 223 -23.38 30.09 14.65
C VAL A 223 -24.72 29.70 15.30
N ILE A 224 -24.87 28.50 15.78
CA ILE A 224 -26.07 28.02 16.48
C ILE A 224 -26.28 28.79 17.80
N ASN A 225 -25.21 29.08 18.53
CA ASN A 225 -25.27 29.89 19.73
C ASN A 225 -25.84 31.28 19.45
N GLN A 226 -25.56 31.88 18.27
CA GLN A 226 -26.16 33.13 17.82
C GLN A 226 -27.71 33.02 17.72
N PHE A 227 -28.19 31.93 17.08
CA PHE A 227 -29.64 31.70 17.00
C PHE A 227 -30.28 31.52 18.37
N ARG A 228 -29.55 30.88 19.30
CA ARG A 228 -30.01 30.61 20.67
C ARG A 228 -29.73 31.74 21.65
N ARG A 229 -29.01 32.77 21.25
CA ARG A 229 -28.53 33.89 22.07
C ARG A 229 -27.70 33.44 23.28
N VAL A 230 -26.91 32.40 23.08
CA VAL A 230 -25.96 31.86 24.06
C VAL A 230 -24.58 32.47 23.81
N ASP A 231 -23.80 32.68 24.88
CA ASP A 231 -22.45 33.20 24.76
C ASP A 231 -21.52 32.14 24.16
N SER A 232 -20.64 32.56 23.25
CA SER A 232 -19.71 31.65 22.55
C SER A 232 -18.28 31.71 23.04
N LEU A 233 -17.95 32.57 24.03
CA LEU A 233 -16.58 32.76 24.51
C LEU A 233 -15.96 31.45 25.01
N THR A 234 -16.70 30.69 25.84
CA THR A 234 -16.25 29.39 26.35
C THR A 234 -15.94 28.46 25.19
N THR A 235 -16.85 28.29 24.23
CA THR A 235 -16.66 27.40 23.06
C THR A 235 -15.44 27.82 22.24
N ALA A 236 -15.26 29.11 22.00
CA ALA A 236 -14.14 29.65 21.25
C ALA A 236 -12.79 29.38 21.96
N MET A 237 -12.74 29.68 23.27
CA MET A 237 -11.50 29.51 24.05
C MET A 237 -11.08 28.05 24.21
N LEU A 238 -12.03 27.14 24.43
CA LEU A 238 -11.76 25.70 24.46
C LEU A 238 -11.18 25.23 23.12
N GLY A 239 -11.77 25.69 21.99
CA GLY A 239 -11.24 25.40 20.66
C GLY A 239 -9.85 25.98 20.43
N ILE A 240 -9.59 27.23 20.80
CA ILE A 240 -8.26 27.86 20.66
C ILE A 240 -7.22 27.06 21.44
N VAL A 241 -7.49 26.69 22.68
CA VAL A 241 -6.53 25.90 23.50
C VAL A 241 -6.27 24.55 22.87
N ALA A 242 -7.31 23.80 22.48
CA ALA A 242 -7.14 22.46 21.91
C ALA A 242 -6.39 22.47 20.56
N LEU A 243 -6.67 23.46 19.69
CA LEU A 243 -6.09 23.53 18.36
C LEU A 243 -4.71 24.21 18.31
N SER A 244 -4.39 25.06 19.30
CA SER A 244 -3.07 25.74 19.33
C SER A 244 -1.94 24.79 19.73
N LEU A 245 -2.19 23.85 20.63
CA LEU A 245 -1.14 22.95 21.14
C LEU A 245 -0.47 22.13 20.04
N PRO A 246 -1.19 21.42 19.11
CA PRO A 246 -0.53 20.67 18.05
C PRO A 246 0.29 21.57 17.12
N ILE A 247 -0.16 22.79 16.84
CA ILE A 247 0.57 23.74 15.99
C ILE A 247 1.86 24.21 16.68
N LEU A 248 1.78 24.59 17.96
CA LEU A 248 2.93 25.14 18.69
C LEU A 248 3.97 24.07 19.04
N LEU A 249 3.53 22.90 19.50
CA LEU A 249 4.46 21.88 19.98
C LEU A 249 5.02 21.00 18.88
N ALA A 250 4.36 20.87 17.72
CA ALA A 250 4.90 20.18 16.57
C ALA A 250 5.81 21.06 15.68
N LEU A 251 5.74 22.40 15.82
CA LEU A 251 6.55 23.33 15.03
C LEU A 251 8.06 23.01 15.01
N PRO A 252 8.73 22.71 16.15
CA PRO A 252 10.16 22.41 16.12
C PRO A 252 10.52 21.28 15.14
N TYR A 253 9.75 20.20 15.15
CA TYR A 253 9.94 19.09 14.24
C TYR A 253 9.74 19.50 12.78
N TYR A 254 8.58 20.09 12.46
CA TYR A 254 8.27 20.48 11.07
C TYR A 254 9.26 21.53 10.53
N TRP A 255 9.79 22.38 11.40
CA TRP A 255 10.82 23.35 11.03
C TRP A 255 12.16 22.68 10.75
N SER A 256 12.63 21.81 11.65
CA SER A 256 13.93 21.15 11.50
C SER A 256 13.99 20.24 10.28
N MET A 257 12.86 19.61 9.93
CA MET A 257 12.76 18.70 8.78
C MET A 257 12.45 19.39 7.45
N GLY A 258 12.30 20.72 7.45
CA GLY A 258 11.92 21.46 6.24
C GLY A 258 10.49 21.20 5.75
N PHE A 259 9.60 20.69 6.62
CA PHE A 259 8.22 20.36 6.26
C PHE A 259 7.20 21.44 6.64
N ILE A 260 7.60 22.70 6.63
CA ILE A 260 6.69 23.81 6.96
C ILE A 260 5.53 23.86 5.98
N SER A 261 5.79 23.95 4.68
CA SER A 261 4.75 23.97 3.66
C SER A 261 4.67 22.61 2.94
N PRO A 262 3.49 22.03 2.76
CA PRO A 262 2.17 22.51 3.22
C PRO A 262 1.71 21.88 4.55
N TRP A 263 2.59 21.19 5.26
CA TRP A 263 2.22 20.27 6.34
C TRP A 263 1.95 20.95 7.67
N TRP A 264 2.60 22.06 7.95
CA TRP A 264 2.43 22.84 9.18
C TRP A 264 1.69 24.15 8.94
N ASP A 265 1.96 24.86 7.86
CA ASP A 265 1.37 26.17 7.55
C ASP A 265 -0.13 26.06 7.26
N ALA A 266 -0.58 25.06 6.49
CA ALA A 266 -2.00 24.87 6.22
C ALA A 266 -2.83 24.67 7.50
N PRO A 267 -2.51 23.74 8.44
CA PRO A 267 -3.19 23.66 9.73
C PRO A 267 -3.04 24.93 10.58
N ALA A 268 -1.93 25.66 10.51
CA ALA A 268 -1.78 26.93 11.18
C ALA A 268 -2.75 27.99 10.62
N TYR A 269 -2.94 28.04 9.29
CA TYR A 269 -3.96 28.91 8.68
C TYR A 269 -5.39 28.52 9.07
N ILE A 270 -5.66 27.21 9.23
CA ILE A 270 -6.97 26.73 9.75
C ILE A 270 -7.20 27.26 11.17
N LEU A 271 -6.20 27.22 12.04
CA LEU A 271 -6.26 27.79 13.38
C LEU A 271 -6.48 29.32 13.34
N LEU A 272 -5.72 30.03 12.50
CA LEU A 272 -5.86 31.49 12.34
C LEU A 272 -7.25 31.87 11.82
N ALA A 273 -7.79 31.14 10.86
CA ALA A 273 -9.16 31.33 10.35
C ALA A 273 -10.18 31.09 11.45
N PHE A 274 -9.98 30.07 12.29
CA PHE A 274 -10.86 29.82 13.44
C PHE A 274 -10.79 30.95 14.49
N ILE A 275 -9.57 31.44 14.81
CA ILE A 275 -9.40 32.60 15.71
C ILE A 275 -10.10 33.82 15.12
N GLY A 276 -9.94 34.09 13.82
CA GLY A 276 -10.62 35.19 13.13
C GLY A 276 -12.15 35.07 13.19
N ALA A 277 -12.68 33.86 12.93
CA ALA A 277 -14.11 33.58 13.09
C ALA A 277 -14.58 33.78 14.53
N SER A 278 -13.78 33.41 15.52
CA SER A 278 -14.09 33.59 16.93
C SER A 278 -14.14 35.08 17.32
N VAL A 279 -13.17 35.88 16.87
CA VAL A 279 -13.15 37.35 17.09
C VAL A 279 -14.36 38.02 16.46
N LEU A 280 -14.87 37.54 15.33
CA LEU A 280 -16.06 38.08 14.67
C LEU A 280 -17.34 37.60 15.35
N LEU A 281 -17.47 36.31 15.68
CA LEU A 281 -18.74 35.74 16.16
C LEU A 281 -18.99 35.97 17.65
N VAL A 282 -17.97 35.94 18.50
CA VAL A 282 -18.13 36.04 19.95
C VAL A 282 -18.72 37.41 20.38
N PRO A 283 -18.22 38.56 19.88
CA PRO A 283 -18.77 39.87 20.27
C PRO A 283 -20.16 40.19 19.64
N THR A 284 -20.55 39.45 18.60
CA THR A 284 -21.74 39.74 17.79
C THR A 284 -23.04 39.08 18.31
N ARG A 285 -22.99 38.49 19.49
CA ARG A 285 -24.11 37.76 20.11
C ARG A 285 -25.42 38.57 20.18
N ASP A 286 -25.36 39.86 20.47
CA ASP A 286 -26.52 40.72 20.63
C ASP A 286 -27.04 41.28 19.28
N LEU A 287 -26.34 41.01 18.16
CA LEU A 287 -26.77 41.38 16.81
C LEU A 287 -27.89 40.45 16.30
N PRO A 288 -28.75 40.90 15.39
CA PRO A 288 -29.69 40.05 14.71
C PRO A 288 -28.96 38.92 13.96
N TRP A 289 -29.38 37.68 14.18
CA TRP A 289 -28.73 36.50 13.59
C TRP A 289 -28.61 36.57 12.06
N LEU A 290 -29.56 37.22 11.38
CA LEU A 290 -29.53 37.37 9.92
C LEU A 290 -28.32 38.19 9.44
N LEU A 291 -27.96 39.24 10.19
CA LEU A 291 -26.75 40.05 9.90
C LEU A 291 -25.46 39.27 10.14
N VAL A 292 -25.44 38.46 11.22
CA VAL A 292 -24.29 37.63 11.54
C VAL A 292 -24.11 36.51 10.50
N LEU A 293 -25.22 35.85 10.11
CA LEU A 293 -25.19 34.84 9.05
C LEU A 293 -24.77 35.47 7.72
N GLY A 294 -25.36 36.61 7.32
CA GLY A 294 -24.96 37.33 6.11
C GLY A 294 -23.47 37.72 6.12
N GLY A 295 -22.99 38.26 7.25
CA GLY A 295 -21.57 38.56 7.43
C GLY A 295 -20.68 37.34 7.34
N THR A 296 -21.07 36.24 7.99
CA THR A 296 -20.32 34.97 7.95
C THR A 296 -20.23 34.40 6.53
N VAL A 297 -21.35 34.37 5.79
CA VAL A 297 -21.39 33.94 4.38
C VAL A 297 -20.53 34.85 3.52
N THR A 298 -20.58 36.16 3.72
CA THR A 298 -19.72 37.12 2.99
C THR A 298 -18.25 36.86 3.22
N VAL A 299 -17.83 36.68 4.50
CA VAL A 299 -16.43 36.38 4.85
C VAL A 299 -16.01 35.04 4.27
N ALA A 300 -16.86 34.00 4.36
CA ALA A 300 -16.58 32.69 3.77
C ALA A 300 -16.45 32.75 2.23
N THR A 301 -17.30 33.51 1.55
CA THR A 301 -17.23 33.71 0.11
C THR A 301 -15.97 34.48 -0.28
N LEU A 302 -15.61 35.54 0.44
CA LEU A 302 -14.35 36.26 0.21
C LEU A 302 -13.14 35.38 0.46
N GLY A 303 -13.17 34.57 1.53
CA GLY A 303 -12.12 33.59 1.80
C GLY A 303 -11.99 32.56 0.68
N TYR A 304 -13.09 32.02 0.18
CA TYR A 304 -13.10 31.12 -0.96
C TYR A 304 -12.50 31.76 -2.22
N LEU A 305 -12.92 33.00 -2.55
CA LEU A 305 -12.39 33.72 -3.69
C LEU A 305 -10.88 34.00 -3.54
N LEU A 306 -10.41 34.36 -2.33
CA LEU A 306 -9.00 34.56 -2.06
C LEU A 306 -8.19 33.25 -2.24
N LEU A 307 -8.71 32.12 -1.75
CA LEU A 307 -8.06 30.81 -1.94
C LEU A 307 -8.05 30.38 -3.39
N THR A 308 -9.08 30.72 -4.18
CA THR A 308 -9.18 30.31 -5.58
C THR A 308 -8.32 31.15 -6.51
N TYR A 309 -8.21 32.48 -6.25
CA TYR A 309 -7.61 33.41 -7.20
C TYR A 309 -6.33 34.11 -6.74
N VAL A 310 -6.03 34.09 -5.45
CA VAL A 310 -4.85 34.80 -4.87
C VAL A 310 -3.88 33.80 -4.25
N PHE A 311 -4.38 32.86 -3.44
CA PHE A 311 -3.57 31.84 -2.76
C PHE A 311 -3.83 30.48 -3.42
N THR A 312 -3.55 30.39 -4.71
CA THR A 312 -3.90 29.24 -5.57
C THR A 312 -3.33 27.92 -5.05
N ASP A 313 -2.07 27.90 -4.58
CA ASP A 313 -1.43 26.70 -4.08
C ASP A 313 -2.09 26.16 -2.81
N LEU A 314 -2.42 27.06 -1.88
CA LEU A 314 -3.17 26.71 -0.67
C LEU A 314 -4.59 26.29 -1.00
N GLY A 315 -5.23 26.96 -1.94
CA GLY A 315 -6.55 26.61 -2.47
C GLY A 315 -6.54 25.23 -3.10
N PHE A 316 -5.57 24.94 -3.96
CA PHE A 316 -5.40 23.62 -4.56
C PHE A 316 -5.21 22.54 -3.50
N LEU A 317 -4.33 22.74 -2.53
CA LEU A 317 -4.12 21.79 -1.44
C LEU A 317 -5.41 21.48 -0.66
N LEU A 318 -6.18 22.52 -0.29
CA LEU A 318 -7.42 22.36 0.47
C LEU A 318 -8.55 21.72 -0.35
N PHE A 319 -8.64 22.02 -1.66
CA PHE A 319 -9.71 21.52 -2.51
C PHE A 319 -9.37 20.18 -3.16
N SER A 320 -8.11 19.92 -3.50
CA SER A 320 -7.68 18.64 -4.07
C SER A 320 -7.51 17.55 -3.02
N GLY A 321 -7.34 17.93 -1.74
CA GLY A 321 -7.05 16.96 -0.68
C GLY A 321 -5.79 16.14 -0.98
N GLN A 322 -4.75 16.77 -1.55
CA GLN A 322 -3.50 16.11 -1.97
C GLN A 322 -3.71 15.01 -3.03
N GLY A 323 -4.71 15.14 -3.86
CA GLY A 323 -5.02 14.17 -4.92
C GLY A 323 -6.14 13.18 -4.58
N TYR A 324 -6.64 13.16 -3.35
CA TYR A 324 -7.77 12.27 -2.99
C TYR A 324 -9.13 12.78 -3.45
N PHE A 325 -9.34 14.10 -3.49
CA PHE A 325 -10.60 14.70 -3.98
C PHE A 325 -10.55 15.03 -5.47
N VAL A 326 -9.39 15.48 -5.97
CA VAL A 326 -9.10 15.64 -7.39
C VAL A 326 -7.98 14.66 -7.72
N ARG A 327 -8.32 13.59 -8.41
CA ARG A 327 -7.42 12.47 -8.64
C ARG A 327 -6.24 12.87 -9.51
N THR A 328 -5.08 12.34 -9.17
CA THR A 328 -3.86 12.40 -9.98
C THR A 328 -3.54 10.99 -10.50
N LYS A 329 -2.80 10.89 -11.60
CA LYS A 329 -2.36 9.62 -12.18
C LYS A 329 -1.69 8.71 -11.15
N LEU A 330 -0.92 9.28 -10.22
CA LEU A 330 -0.29 8.53 -9.13
C LEU A 330 -1.32 7.84 -8.23
N PHE A 331 -2.35 8.59 -7.77
CA PHE A 331 -3.40 8.02 -6.91
C PHE A 331 -4.28 7.01 -7.63
N ASP A 332 -4.36 7.07 -8.97
CA ASP A 332 -5.07 6.06 -9.77
C ASP A 332 -4.33 4.72 -9.79
N THR A 333 -3.03 4.69 -9.53
CA THR A 333 -2.23 3.45 -9.45
C THR A 333 -2.15 2.85 -8.04
N ILE A 334 -2.62 3.56 -7.00
CA ILE A 334 -2.60 3.10 -5.61
C ILE A 334 -3.94 2.45 -5.28
N ALA A 335 -3.94 1.14 -5.02
CA ALA A 335 -5.16 0.36 -4.80
C ALA A 335 -6.01 0.89 -3.63
N GLU A 336 -5.40 1.21 -2.51
CA GLU A 336 -6.08 1.73 -1.31
C GLU A 336 -6.56 3.19 -1.45
N ALA A 337 -6.04 3.93 -2.43
CA ALA A 337 -6.51 5.27 -2.77
C ALA A 337 -7.75 5.26 -3.68
N GLN A 338 -8.20 4.09 -4.16
CA GLN A 338 -9.40 3.98 -4.98
C GLN A 338 -10.66 4.31 -4.18
N PRO A 339 -11.71 4.88 -4.82
CA PRO A 339 -12.99 5.07 -4.17
C PRO A 339 -13.57 3.72 -3.73
N PRO A 340 -14.11 3.63 -2.50
CA PRO A 340 -14.68 2.39 -2.03
C PRO A 340 -15.98 2.05 -2.75
N THR A 341 -16.21 0.76 -2.92
CA THR A 341 -17.52 0.21 -3.23
C THR A 341 -18.36 0.11 -1.95
N PHE A 342 -19.67 -0.10 -2.08
CA PHE A 342 -20.52 -0.33 -0.90
C PHE A 342 -20.11 -1.61 -0.14
N ALA A 343 -19.57 -2.59 -0.82
CA ALA A 343 -19.03 -3.81 -0.22
C ALA A 343 -17.88 -3.50 0.77
N ASN A 344 -16.98 -2.58 0.45
CA ASN A 344 -15.91 -2.18 1.36
C ASN A 344 -16.44 -1.61 2.69
N PHE A 345 -17.55 -0.86 2.65
CA PHE A 345 -18.21 -0.39 3.88
C PHE A 345 -18.84 -1.54 4.69
N ILE A 346 -19.47 -2.52 4.00
CA ILE A 346 -20.02 -3.71 4.67
C ILE A 346 -18.91 -4.51 5.33
N PHE A 347 -17.81 -4.74 4.63
CA PHE A 347 -16.68 -5.50 5.17
C PHE A 347 -16.01 -4.77 6.35
N SER A 348 -15.87 -3.46 6.27
CA SER A 348 -15.22 -2.69 7.32
C SER A 348 -16.09 -2.52 8.56
N PHE A 349 -17.38 -2.21 8.41
CA PHE A 349 -18.26 -1.92 9.55
C PHE A 349 -19.10 -3.11 10.00
N GLY A 350 -19.32 -4.09 9.14
CA GLY A 350 -20.23 -5.22 9.32
C GLY A 350 -21.58 -5.00 8.64
N LEU A 351 -22.17 -6.10 8.15
CA LEU A 351 -23.40 -6.08 7.31
C LEU A 351 -24.56 -5.29 7.91
N VAL A 352 -24.80 -5.43 9.20
CA VAL A 352 -25.92 -4.77 9.89
C VAL A 352 -25.47 -3.47 10.56
N SER A 353 -24.24 -3.43 11.07
CA SER A 353 -23.69 -2.28 11.78
C SER A 353 -23.56 -1.06 10.88
N VAL A 354 -23.31 -1.23 9.59
CA VAL A 354 -23.27 -0.12 8.62
C VAL A 354 -24.62 0.61 8.59
N TRP A 355 -25.74 -0.13 8.51
CA TRP A 355 -27.07 0.45 8.50
C TRP A 355 -27.46 1.09 9.82
N PHE A 356 -27.06 0.47 10.94
CA PHE A 356 -27.31 1.02 12.27
C PHE A 356 -26.52 2.28 12.53
N GLY A 357 -25.28 2.36 12.04
CA GLY A 357 -24.50 3.58 12.08
C GLY A 357 -25.18 4.72 11.31
N PHE A 358 -25.59 4.49 10.07
CA PHE A 358 -26.32 5.47 9.27
C PHE A 358 -27.66 5.85 9.89
N PHE A 359 -28.44 4.88 10.39
CA PHE A 359 -29.71 5.18 11.07
C PHE A 359 -29.47 6.00 12.35
N GLY A 360 -28.45 5.69 13.10
CA GLY A 360 -28.03 6.46 14.29
C GLY A 360 -27.70 7.90 13.96
N LEU A 361 -26.99 8.11 12.85
CA LEU A 361 -26.67 9.45 12.35
C LEU A 361 -27.94 10.25 12.02
N ILE A 362 -28.85 9.66 11.24
CA ILE A 362 -30.13 10.28 10.87
C ILE A 362 -30.98 10.56 12.11
N TRP A 363 -31.06 9.60 13.03
CA TRP A 363 -31.82 9.73 14.28
C TRP A 363 -31.25 10.81 15.19
N MET A 364 -29.92 10.94 15.28
CA MET A 364 -29.26 12.00 16.03
C MET A 364 -29.53 13.37 15.42
N ALA A 365 -29.47 13.51 14.10
CA ALA A 365 -29.83 14.71 13.39
C ALA A 365 -31.30 15.08 13.64
N TRP A 366 -32.21 14.10 13.61
CA TRP A 366 -33.62 14.29 13.96
C TRP A 366 -33.82 14.81 15.40
N GLN A 367 -33.10 14.21 16.37
CA GLN A 367 -33.14 14.62 17.77
C GLN A 367 -32.69 16.08 17.94
N LEU A 368 -31.62 16.49 17.29
CA LEU A 368 -31.06 17.83 17.35
C LEU A 368 -32.01 18.87 16.72
N PHE A 369 -32.46 18.63 15.49
CA PHE A 369 -33.12 19.67 14.70
C PHE A 369 -34.64 19.61 14.78
N ALA A 370 -35.26 18.45 14.78
CA ALA A 370 -36.69 18.30 14.83
C ALA A 370 -37.25 18.27 16.25
N ASN A 371 -36.66 17.49 17.14
CA ASN A 371 -37.10 17.41 18.55
C ASN A 371 -36.56 18.52 19.43
N ARG A 372 -35.69 19.39 18.89
CA ARG A 372 -35.07 20.51 19.63
C ARG A 372 -34.28 20.09 20.86
N LEU A 373 -33.83 18.81 20.93
CA LEU A 373 -33.01 18.29 22.00
C LEU A 373 -31.55 18.69 21.77
N TRP A 374 -31.24 19.96 22.05
CA TRP A 374 -29.94 20.51 21.78
C TRP A 374 -28.92 19.99 22.78
N LYS A 375 -27.95 19.22 22.28
CA LYS A 375 -26.74 18.81 23.00
C LYS A 375 -25.52 19.16 22.13
N LYS A 376 -24.55 19.88 22.68
CA LYS A 376 -23.30 20.26 21.99
C LYS A 376 -22.55 19.04 21.47
N ASP A 377 -22.48 18.01 22.28
CA ASP A 377 -21.76 16.78 21.96
C ASP A 377 -22.40 16.00 20.81
N TYR A 378 -23.73 16.03 20.66
CA TYR A 378 -24.43 15.40 19.52
C TYR A 378 -24.07 16.07 18.20
N LEU A 379 -23.90 17.39 18.19
CA LEU A 379 -23.44 18.11 17.01
C LEU A 379 -22.00 17.69 16.65
N LEU A 380 -21.13 17.54 17.66
CA LEU A 380 -19.74 17.09 17.41
C LEU A 380 -19.70 15.67 16.82
N ILE A 381 -20.46 14.71 17.39
CA ILE A 381 -20.55 13.36 16.85
C ILE A 381 -21.12 13.38 15.42
N LEU A 382 -22.13 14.18 15.16
CA LEU A 382 -22.74 14.32 13.83
C LEU A 382 -21.71 14.81 12.79
N ILE A 383 -20.98 15.87 13.13
CA ILE A 383 -19.95 16.44 12.24
C ILE A 383 -18.77 15.47 12.06
N TRP A 384 -18.33 14.83 13.15
CA TRP A 384 -17.28 13.79 13.08
C TRP A 384 -17.69 12.67 12.13
N ALA A 385 -18.89 12.10 12.30
CA ALA A 385 -19.39 11.06 11.41
C ALA A 385 -19.51 11.54 9.95
N ALA A 386 -20.05 12.74 9.73
CA ALA A 386 -20.23 13.27 8.39
C ALA A 386 -18.89 13.49 7.66
N VAL A 387 -17.89 14.09 8.33
CA VAL A 387 -16.58 14.32 7.75
C VAL A 387 -15.82 13.00 7.55
N ALA A 388 -15.87 12.09 8.53
CA ALA A 388 -15.21 10.79 8.43
C ALA A 388 -15.78 9.93 7.29
N LEU A 389 -17.10 9.92 7.10
CA LEU A 389 -17.76 9.22 5.99
C LEU A 389 -17.50 9.90 4.64
N TYR A 390 -17.41 11.23 4.60
CA TYR A 390 -17.02 11.95 3.39
C TYR A 390 -15.60 11.59 2.96
N MET A 391 -14.65 11.57 3.91
CA MET A 391 -13.29 11.13 3.63
C MET A 391 -13.25 9.64 3.22
N ALA A 392 -14.00 8.79 3.93
CA ALA A 392 -14.10 7.36 3.60
C ALA A 392 -14.62 7.12 2.17
N GLN A 393 -15.48 7.98 1.64
CA GLN A 393 -15.98 7.88 0.27
C GLN A 393 -14.92 8.25 -0.78
N SER A 394 -13.91 9.05 -0.42
CA SER A 394 -12.86 9.45 -1.36
C SER A 394 -11.81 8.38 -1.61
N ALA A 395 -11.48 7.56 -0.59
CA ALA A 395 -10.52 6.47 -0.72
C ALA A 395 -10.76 5.36 0.32
N ILE A 396 -10.50 4.12 -0.07
CA ILE A 396 -10.68 2.93 0.79
C ILE A 396 -9.91 3.07 2.09
N ARG A 397 -8.66 3.57 2.03
CA ARG A 397 -7.79 3.74 3.19
C ARG A 397 -8.36 4.66 4.29
N PHE A 398 -9.36 5.48 4.01
CA PHE A 398 -9.95 6.35 5.02
C PHE A 398 -11.16 5.75 5.73
N ILE A 399 -11.62 4.55 5.34
CA ILE A 399 -12.79 3.92 5.97
C ILE A 399 -12.54 3.65 7.44
N PHE A 400 -11.31 3.23 7.80
CA PHE A 400 -10.96 2.92 9.19
C PHE A 400 -11.13 4.13 10.12
N ASN A 401 -10.93 5.36 9.65
CA ASN A 401 -11.12 6.58 10.43
C ASN A 401 -12.58 6.79 10.89
N ALA A 402 -13.54 6.20 10.18
CA ALA A 402 -14.95 6.27 10.55
C ALA A 402 -15.38 5.15 11.52
N THR A 403 -14.52 4.12 11.74
CA THR A 403 -14.88 2.94 12.54
C THR A 403 -15.28 3.28 13.99
N PRO A 404 -14.63 4.20 14.74
CA PRO A 404 -15.03 4.47 16.12
C PRO A 404 -16.40 5.13 16.21
N VAL A 405 -16.69 6.09 15.34
CA VAL A 405 -17.97 6.79 15.37
C VAL A 405 -19.11 5.92 14.85
N MET A 406 -18.86 5.06 13.88
CA MET A 406 -19.86 4.11 13.37
C MET A 406 -20.17 3.03 14.40
N ALA A 407 -19.15 2.50 15.10
CA ALA A 407 -19.32 1.56 16.21
C ALA A 407 -20.12 2.17 17.36
N LEU A 408 -19.82 3.42 17.70
CA LEU A 408 -20.55 4.18 18.72
C LEU A 408 -22.04 4.34 18.39
N LEU A 409 -22.35 4.76 17.16
CA LEU A 409 -23.72 4.96 16.68
C LEU A 409 -24.49 3.63 16.58
N SER A 410 -23.82 2.57 16.08
CA SER A 410 -24.39 1.22 16.01
C SER A 410 -24.72 0.67 17.40
N GLY A 411 -23.81 0.87 18.36
CA GLY A 411 -24.04 0.51 19.76
C GLY A 411 -25.23 1.24 20.37
N TRP A 412 -25.34 2.54 20.12
CA TRP A 412 -26.48 3.34 20.57
C TRP A 412 -27.81 2.86 19.98
N VAL A 413 -27.90 2.67 18.68
CA VAL A 413 -29.12 2.20 18.00
C VAL A 413 -29.49 0.79 18.50
N THR A 414 -28.51 -0.09 18.63
CA THR A 414 -28.71 -1.43 19.20
C THR A 414 -29.32 -1.34 20.60
N TRP A 415 -28.79 -0.47 21.46
CA TRP A 415 -29.32 -0.25 22.78
C TRP A 415 -30.77 0.27 22.76
N LEU A 416 -31.08 1.26 21.88
CA LEU A 416 -32.44 1.75 21.74
C LEU A 416 -33.45 0.66 21.35
N LEU A 417 -33.05 -0.29 20.54
CA LEU A 417 -33.88 -1.43 20.17
C LEU A 417 -34.06 -2.40 21.34
N ILE A 418 -32.98 -2.71 22.07
CA ILE A 418 -32.96 -3.57 23.25
C ILE A 418 -33.86 -2.96 24.36
N GLU A 419 -33.73 -1.67 24.61
CA GLU A 419 -34.52 -0.93 25.61
C GLU A 419 -36.01 -0.96 25.25
N ARG A 420 -36.35 -0.68 23.97
CA ARG A 420 -37.75 -0.74 23.48
C ARG A 420 -38.33 -2.15 23.48
N ALA A 421 -37.48 -3.17 23.40
CA ALA A 421 -37.90 -4.57 23.55
C ALA A 421 -38.23 -4.98 24.99
N GLY A 422 -38.04 -4.07 25.98
CA GLY A 422 -38.30 -4.34 27.40
C GLY A 422 -37.18 -5.09 28.11
N PHE A 423 -35.95 -5.06 27.57
CA PHE A 423 -34.80 -5.76 28.16
C PHE A 423 -34.35 -5.10 29.47
N GLY A 424 -34.68 -3.82 29.68
CA GLY A 424 -34.42 -3.10 30.93
C GLY A 424 -35.05 -3.80 32.14
N ASP A 425 -36.29 -4.27 32.04
CA ASP A 425 -37.01 -4.99 33.09
C ASP A 425 -36.33 -6.35 33.39
N VAL A 426 -35.77 -7.01 32.35
CA VAL A 426 -35.00 -8.26 32.52
C VAL A 426 -33.68 -7.99 33.20
N LEU A 427 -32.97 -6.92 32.84
CA LEU A 427 -31.72 -6.50 33.49
C LEU A 427 -31.91 -6.11 34.93
N GLU A 428 -33.01 -5.45 35.29
CA GLU A 428 -33.33 -5.08 36.67
C GLU A 428 -33.66 -6.34 37.53
N ALA A 429 -34.42 -7.27 36.98
CA ALA A 429 -34.66 -8.57 37.57
C ALA A 429 -33.33 -9.36 37.75
N TRP A 430 -32.45 -9.28 36.75
CA TRP A 430 -31.10 -9.88 36.76
C TRP A 430 -30.20 -9.24 37.82
N ARG A 431 -30.21 -7.92 37.97
CA ARG A 431 -29.44 -7.24 39.03
C ARG A 431 -29.85 -7.64 40.42
N HIS A 432 -31.16 -7.78 40.62
CA HIS A 432 -31.68 -8.26 41.90
C HIS A 432 -31.28 -9.72 42.20
N TYR A 433 -31.32 -10.55 41.17
CA TYR A 433 -30.90 -11.96 41.21
C TYR A 433 -29.39 -12.11 41.40
N TRP A 434 -28.58 -11.29 40.68
CA TRP A 434 -27.13 -11.29 40.83
C TRP A 434 -26.63 -10.96 42.19
N GLY A 435 -27.27 -10.08 42.90
CA GLY A 435 -26.93 -9.74 44.30
C GLY A 435 -27.03 -10.94 45.25
N ARG A 436 -27.91 -11.92 44.95
CA ARG A 436 -28.18 -13.10 45.80
C ARG A 436 -27.38 -14.34 45.36
N HIS A 437 -27.12 -14.50 44.09
CA HIS A 437 -26.53 -15.71 43.49
C HIS A 437 -25.29 -15.42 42.59
N GLY A 438 -24.72 -14.24 42.68
CA GLY A 438 -23.61 -13.79 41.87
C GLY A 438 -22.42 -14.75 41.71
N PRO A 439 -21.90 -15.36 42.83
CA PRO A 439 -20.77 -16.30 42.73
C PRO A 439 -21.10 -17.57 41.94
N THR A 440 -22.32 -18.10 42.09
CA THR A 440 -22.77 -19.32 41.39
C THR A 440 -22.95 -19.03 39.89
N ILE A 441 -23.52 -17.87 39.53
CA ILE A 441 -23.71 -17.45 38.15
C ILE A 441 -22.36 -17.19 37.50
N LEU A 442 -21.44 -16.53 38.20
CA LEU A 442 -20.09 -16.29 37.71
C LEU A 442 -19.35 -17.58 37.40
N PHE A 443 -19.45 -18.56 38.35
CA PHE A 443 -18.84 -19.88 38.18
C PHE A 443 -19.42 -20.62 36.96
N LEU A 444 -20.74 -20.61 36.80
CA LEU A 444 -21.43 -21.24 35.65
C LEU A 444 -21.11 -20.51 34.32
N ALA A 445 -21.03 -19.18 34.33
CA ALA A 445 -20.66 -18.39 33.16
C ALA A 445 -19.20 -18.67 32.75
N LEU A 446 -18.28 -18.70 33.71
CA LEU A 446 -16.88 -19.04 33.45
C LEU A 446 -16.73 -20.47 32.94
N GLY A 447 -17.48 -21.42 33.53
CA GLY A 447 -17.53 -22.81 33.06
C GLY A 447 -18.03 -22.93 31.62
N SER A 448 -19.11 -22.21 31.27
CA SER A 448 -19.67 -22.20 29.92
C SER A 448 -18.72 -21.57 28.92
N LEU A 449 -18.06 -20.48 29.33
CA LEU A 449 -17.02 -19.86 28.51
C LEU A 449 -15.79 -20.76 28.31
N LEU A 450 -15.38 -21.47 29.35
CA LEU A 450 -14.28 -22.44 29.28
C LEU A 450 -14.62 -23.60 28.35
N VAL A 451 -15.83 -24.18 28.42
CA VAL A 451 -16.27 -25.23 27.50
C VAL A 451 -16.39 -24.70 26.07
N GLY A 452 -16.95 -23.51 25.92
CA GLY A 452 -16.99 -22.86 24.60
C GLY A 452 -15.60 -22.62 24.02
N PHE A 453 -14.67 -22.14 24.84
CA PHE A 453 -13.26 -21.94 24.47
C PHE A 453 -12.57 -23.27 24.11
N LEU A 454 -12.71 -24.30 24.91
CA LEU A 454 -12.15 -25.63 24.61
C LEU A 454 -12.74 -26.19 23.30
N THR A 455 -14.05 -26.05 23.09
CA THR A 455 -14.71 -26.49 21.86
C THR A 455 -14.27 -25.67 20.65
N PHE A 456 -14.00 -24.38 20.85
CA PHE A 456 -13.45 -23.50 19.82
C PHE A 456 -12.11 -24.03 19.26
N PHE A 457 -11.21 -24.49 20.13
CA PHE A 457 -9.91 -25.01 19.72
C PHE A 457 -9.92 -26.48 19.29
N THR A 458 -10.88 -27.28 19.74
CA THR A 458 -10.89 -28.73 19.44
C THR A 458 -11.81 -29.11 18.29
N VAL A 459 -12.90 -28.37 18.08
CA VAL A 459 -13.93 -28.70 17.09
C VAL A 459 -14.07 -27.61 16.00
N GLY A 460 -13.76 -26.39 16.35
CA GLY A 460 -13.77 -25.23 15.46
C GLY A 460 -14.43 -24.00 16.05
N PRO A 461 -14.06 -22.82 15.52
CA PRO A 461 -14.43 -21.52 16.09
C PRO A 461 -15.96 -21.30 16.19
N LEU A 462 -16.68 -21.60 15.11
CA LEU A 462 -18.12 -21.39 15.06
C LEU A 462 -18.86 -22.31 16.04
N VAL A 463 -18.45 -23.57 16.09
CA VAL A 463 -19.06 -24.57 16.99
C VAL A 463 -18.78 -24.21 18.45
N GLY A 464 -17.55 -23.81 18.79
CA GLY A 464 -17.18 -23.38 20.12
C GLY A 464 -17.95 -22.15 20.59
N PHE A 465 -18.13 -21.17 19.70
CA PHE A 465 -18.91 -19.98 19.98
C PHE A 465 -20.40 -20.29 20.22
N LEU A 466 -21.01 -21.09 19.35
CA LEU A 466 -22.41 -21.52 19.47
C LEU A 466 -22.64 -22.37 20.74
N VAL A 467 -21.75 -23.32 21.02
CA VAL A 467 -21.78 -24.15 22.22
C VAL A 467 -21.63 -23.28 23.47
N GLY A 468 -20.69 -22.34 23.47
CA GLY A 468 -20.47 -21.39 24.58
C GLY A 468 -21.73 -20.56 24.89
N ILE A 469 -22.34 -19.97 23.86
CA ILE A 469 -23.59 -19.19 23.99
C ILE A 469 -24.75 -20.08 24.44
N LEU A 470 -24.91 -21.25 23.87
CA LEU A 470 -26.02 -22.15 24.17
C LEU A 470 -25.91 -22.68 25.60
N LEU A 471 -24.71 -23.04 26.03
CA LEU A 471 -24.42 -23.42 27.40
C LEU A 471 -24.64 -22.27 28.38
N LEU A 472 -24.15 -21.07 28.04
CA LEU A 472 -24.38 -19.88 28.83
C LEU A 472 -25.89 -19.59 28.98
N ALA A 473 -26.64 -19.59 27.89
CA ALA A 473 -28.09 -19.40 27.92
C ALA A 473 -28.81 -20.49 28.70
N LEU A 474 -28.40 -21.75 28.55
CA LEU A 474 -28.94 -22.90 29.30
C LEU A 474 -28.63 -22.79 30.79
N MET A 475 -27.39 -22.49 31.15
CA MET A 475 -26.95 -22.35 32.55
C MET A 475 -27.60 -21.16 33.23
N LEU A 476 -27.77 -20.06 32.54
CA LEU A 476 -28.51 -18.90 33.03
C LEU A 476 -29.99 -19.21 33.22
N SER A 477 -30.59 -20.01 32.34
CA SER A 477 -31.96 -20.47 32.45
C SER A 477 -32.15 -21.45 33.63
N ILE A 478 -31.21 -22.38 33.79
CA ILE A 478 -31.22 -23.32 34.96
C ILE A 478 -31.00 -22.56 36.26
N GLY A 479 -30.09 -21.62 36.31
CA GLY A 479 -29.85 -20.75 37.45
C GLY A 479 -31.10 -19.96 37.84
N HIS A 480 -31.81 -19.42 36.86
CA HIS A 480 -33.07 -18.70 37.07
C HIS A 480 -34.19 -19.63 37.63
N MET A 481 -34.24 -20.87 37.13
CA MET A 481 -35.18 -21.87 37.60
C MET A 481 -34.86 -22.37 39.02
N ALA A 482 -33.58 -22.50 39.39
CA ALA A 482 -33.14 -22.98 40.69
C ALA A 482 -33.37 -21.97 41.84
N ALA A 483 -33.52 -20.68 41.46
CA ALA A 483 -33.70 -19.59 42.44
C ALA A 483 -35.15 -19.34 42.84
N GLY A 484 -36.14 -20.01 42.26
CA GLY A 484 -37.54 -19.94 42.66
C GLY A 484 -37.76 -20.67 44.00
N GLU A 485 -38.27 -19.97 44.98
CA GLU A 485 -38.40 -20.48 46.40
C GLU A 485 -39.47 -21.55 46.59
N ASP A 486 -40.22 -22.01 45.57
CA ASP A 486 -41.31 -22.94 45.75
C ASP A 486 -41.10 -24.28 45.06
N GLN A 487 -41.57 -25.35 45.71
CA GLN A 487 -41.53 -26.74 45.23
C GLN A 487 -42.34 -26.97 43.96
N TYR A 488 -41.78 -26.57 42.78
CA TYR A 488 -42.45 -26.88 41.49
C TYR A 488 -41.96 -28.20 40.94
N SER A 489 -42.90 -28.95 40.36
CA SER A 489 -42.62 -30.17 39.64
C SER A 489 -41.79 -29.89 38.36
N LEU A 490 -41.08 -30.89 37.83
CA LEU A 490 -40.32 -30.76 36.57
C LEU A 490 -41.19 -30.23 35.43
N ARG A 491 -42.46 -30.54 35.46
CA ARG A 491 -43.47 -30.12 34.46
C ARG A 491 -43.80 -28.63 34.59
N ASP A 492 -43.84 -28.11 35.80
CA ASP A 492 -44.05 -26.69 36.08
C ASP A 492 -42.82 -25.87 35.74
N ARG A 493 -41.62 -26.43 35.95
CA ARG A 493 -40.35 -25.84 35.53
C ARG A 493 -40.20 -25.78 34.02
N LEU A 494 -40.60 -26.83 33.28
CA LEU A 494 -40.66 -26.83 31.79
C LEU A 494 -41.73 -25.87 31.28
N SER A 495 -42.88 -25.72 31.98
CA SER A 495 -43.86 -24.70 31.64
C SER A 495 -43.41 -23.27 31.93
N GLY A 496 -42.57 -23.13 32.95
CA GLY A 496 -41.86 -21.87 33.27
C GLY A 496 -40.88 -21.48 32.17
N LEU A 497 -40.11 -22.44 31.68
CA LEU A 497 -39.26 -22.28 30.46
C LEU A 497 -40.08 -21.81 29.25
N ARG A 498 -41.24 -22.46 29.02
CA ARG A 498 -42.18 -22.08 27.95
C ARG A 498 -42.73 -20.66 28.16
N ARG A 499 -43.04 -20.24 29.39
CA ARG A 499 -43.46 -18.86 29.70
C ARG A 499 -42.30 -17.86 29.60
N ALA A 500 -41.07 -18.25 29.97
CA ALA A 500 -39.87 -17.41 29.73
C ALA A 500 -39.61 -17.20 28.22
N PHE A 501 -39.90 -18.21 27.40
CA PHE A 501 -39.91 -18.07 25.92
C PHE A 501 -41.17 -17.36 25.37
N GLU A 502 -42.27 -17.26 26.15
CA GLU A 502 -43.46 -16.45 25.81
C GLU A 502 -43.20 -14.94 25.93
N ILE A 503 -42.07 -14.50 26.48
CA ILE A 503 -41.59 -13.13 26.41
C ILE A 503 -41.08 -12.91 24.96
N LYS A 504 -42.00 -12.76 24.00
CA LYS A 504 -41.71 -12.60 22.57
C LYS A 504 -40.74 -11.44 22.24
N ARG A 505 -40.74 -10.38 23.05
CA ARG A 505 -39.94 -9.15 22.80
C ARG A 505 -38.46 -9.28 23.22
N PRO A 506 -38.10 -9.74 24.43
CA PRO A 506 -36.68 -9.95 24.79
C PRO A 506 -35.99 -11.02 23.96
N ALA A 507 -36.68 -12.09 23.58
CA ALA A 507 -36.14 -13.12 22.70
C ALA A 507 -35.81 -12.56 21.32
N VAL A 508 -36.68 -11.72 20.74
CA VAL A 508 -36.41 -11.04 19.47
C VAL A 508 -35.23 -10.10 19.60
N ALA A 509 -35.12 -9.33 20.71
CA ALA A 509 -33.97 -8.46 20.95
C ALA A 509 -32.66 -9.26 21.04
N PHE A 510 -32.67 -10.42 21.68
CA PHE A 510 -31.49 -11.30 21.79
C PHE A 510 -31.09 -11.88 20.43
N VAL A 511 -32.06 -12.30 19.63
CA VAL A 511 -31.81 -12.76 18.24
C VAL A 511 -31.25 -11.62 17.38
N VAL A 512 -31.80 -10.42 17.49
CA VAL A 512 -31.31 -9.24 16.75
C VAL A 512 -29.88 -8.90 17.16
N VAL A 513 -29.56 -8.89 18.44
CA VAL A 513 -28.19 -8.66 18.93
C VAL A 513 -27.25 -9.77 18.44
N GLY A 514 -27.67 -11.01 18.50
CA GLY A 514 -26.89 -12.14 17.95
C GLY A 514 -26.63 -11.98 16.44
N LEU A 515 -27.66 -11.66 15.66
CA LEU A 515 -27.54 -11.42 14.22
C LEU A 515 -26.67 -10.19 13.89
N LEU A 516 -26.57 -9.21 14.79
CA LEU A 516 -25.71 -8.05 14.66
C LEU A 516 -24.25 -8.38 14.97
N LEU A 517 -24.02 -9.12 16.03
CA LEU A 517 -22.68 -9.40 16.53
C LEU A 517 -21.99 -10.54 15.75
N LEU A 518 -22.74 -11.57 15.33
CA LEU A 518 -22.17 -12.72 14.63
C LEU A 518 -21.44 -12.36 13.33
N PRO A 519 -22.05 -11.59 12.40
CA PRO A 519 -21.34 -11.17 11.20
C PRO A 519 -20.12 -10.30 11.50
N ASN A 520 -20.24 -9.39 12.46
CA ASN A 520 -19.10 -8.54 12.83
C ASN A 520 -17.98 -9.35 13.48
N ALA A 521 -18.30 -10.32 14.35
CA ALA A 521 -17.31 -11.20 14.95
C ALA A 521 -16.62 -12.08 13.88
N PHE A 522 -17.39 -12.53 12.87
CA PHE A 522 -16.85 -13.28 11.74
C PHE A 522 -15.89 -12.44 10.90
N TYR A 523 -16.29 -11.22 10.49
CA TYR A 523 -15.40 -10.32 9.75
C TYR A 523 -14.19 -9.86 10.58
N GLY A 524 -14.38 -9.64 11.88
CA GLY A 524 -13.27 -9.31 12.78
C GLY A 524 -12.27 -10.47 12.93
N TYR A 525 -12.77 -11.71 12.95
CA TYR A 525 -11.93 -12.89 12.92
C TYR A 525 -11.17 -13.02 11.60
N ASP A 526 -11.87 -12.83 10.46
CA ASP A 526 -11.28 -12.81 9.13
C ASP A 526 -10.15 -11.78 9.02
N ALA A 527 -10.35 -10.57 9.54
CA ALA A 527 -9.34 -9.52 9.55
C ALA A 527 -8.11 -9.82 10.42
N ALA A 528 -8.23 -10.74 11.38
CA ALA A 528 -7.16 -11.10 12.31
C ALA A 528 -6.37 -12.37 11.88
N VAL A 529 -6.88 -13.15 10.93
CA VAL A 529 -6.22 -14.37 10.46
C VAL A 529 -5.31 -14.03 9.27
N PRO A 530 -4.05 -14.48 9.28
CA PRO A 530 -3.14 -14.32 8.15
C PRO A 530 -3.74 -14.88 6.87
N TYR A 531 -3.42 -14.22 5.77
CA TYR A 531 -3.97 -14.58 4.46
C TYR A 531 -3.61 -16.02 4.04
N GLU A 532 -2.40 -16.44 4.36
CA GLU A 532 -1.85 -17.75 4.04
C GLU A 532 -2.59 -18.88 4.76
N ASP A 533 -3.08 -18.61 6.00
CA ASP A 533 -3.78 -19.60 6.81
C ASP A 533 -5.26 -19.75 6.46
N LYS A 534 -5.80 -18.87 5.64
CA LYS A 534 -7.25 -18.85 5.34
C LYS A 534 -7.74 -20.05 4.57
N LYS A 535 -6.88 -20.66 3.77
CA LYS A 535 -7.21 -21.87 3.00
C LYS A 535 -7.71 -22.99 3.91
N ASP A 536 -7.00 -23.24 5.00
CA ASP A 536 -7.36 -24.30 5.94
C ASP A 536 -8.63 -23.96 6.72
N HIS A 537 -8.79 -22.71 7.12
CA HIS A 537 -9.99 -22.22 7.81
C HIS A 537 -11.24 -22.29 6.92
N ASP A 538 -11.14 -21.88 5.66
CA ASP A 538 -12.25 -21.94 4.70
C ASP A 538 -12.64 -23.37 4.38
N THR A 539 -11.68 -24.28 4.26
CA THR A 539 -11.93 -25.70 4.07
C THR A 539 -12.74 -26.23 5.25
N GLY A 540 -12.39 -25.87 6.49
CA GLY A 540 -13.16 -26.24 7.66
C GLY A 540 -14.60 -25.70 7.67
N VAL A 541 -14.80 -24.45 7.27
CA VAL A 541 -16.14 -23.85 7.13
C VAL A 541 -16.92 -24.53 6.02
N TYR A 542 -16.31 -24.80 4.88
CA TYR A 542 -16.91 -25.51 3.77
C TYR A 542 -17.36 -26.93 4.17
N ASP A 543 -16.50 -27.69 4.83
CA ASP A 543 -16.82 -29.04 5.29
C ASP A 543 -17.98 -29.03 6.29
N PHE A 544 -18.04 -28.03 7.19
CA PHE A 544 -19.18 -27.84 8.09
C PHE A 544 -20.48 -27.55 7.34
N LEU A 545 -20.42 -26.70 6.29
CA LEU A 545 -21.60 -26.31 5.50
C LEU A 545 -21.95 -27.34 4.41
N ARG A 546 -21.11 -28.34 4.16
CA ARG A 546 -21.24 -29.32 3.06
C ARG A 546 -22.62 -29.97 2.96
N TYR A 547 -23.24 -30.23 4.11
CA TYR A 547 -24.55 -30.85 4.22
C TYR A 547 -25.66 -29.86 4.59
N SER A 548 -25.34 -28.58 4.66
CA SER A 548 -26.30 -27.53 5.00
C SER A 548 -27.08 -27.07 3.78
N PRO A 549 -28.40 -26.76 3.90
CA PRO A 549 -29.16 -26.10 2.84
C PRO A 549 -28.66 -24.66 2.58
N LEU A 550 -27.78 -24.13 3.43
CA LEU A 550 -27.14 -22.83 3.26
C LEU A 550 -25.87 -22.87 2.41
N ARG A 551 -25.50 -24.04 1.91
CA ARG A 551 -24.37 -24.22 1.00
C ARG A 551 -24.61 -23.41 -0.27
N PRO A 552 -23.73 -22.48 -0.65
CA PRO A 552 -23.80 -21.77 -1.92
C PRO A 552 -23.65 -22.77 -3.10
N GLU A 553 -24.57 -22.76 -4.07
CA GLU A 553 -24.52 -23.66 -5.24
C GLU A 553 -23.25 -23.49 -6.07
N GLU A 554 -22.65 -22.31 -6.04
CA GLU A 554 -21.45 -21.92 -6.80
C GLU A 554 -20.15 -22.56 -6.30
N TYR A 555 -20.16 -23.08 -5.08
CA TYR A 555 -19.04 -23.82 -4.48
C TYR A 555 -19.31 -25.31 -4.45
N GLN A 556 -19.70 -25.89 -5.56
CA GLN A 556 -19.73 -27.33 -5.66
C GLN A 556 -18.29 -27.84 -5.70
N TYR A 557 -17.84 -28.35 -4.55
CA TYR A 557 -16.60 -29.10 -4.47
C TYR A 557 -16.65 -30.23 -5.51
N ASN A 558 -15.78 -30.15 -6.49
CA ASN A 558 -15.62 -31.22 -7.45
C ASN A 558 -14.76 -32.30 -6.81
N GLU A 559 -15.42 -33.27 -6.16
CA GLU A 559 -14.76 -34.42 -5.53
C GLU A 559 -13.83 -35.21 -6.47
N ARG A 560 -14.00 -35.04 -7.79
CA ARG A 560 -13.18 -35.73 -8.80
C ARG A 560 -11.86 -34.99 -9.09
N SER A 561 -11.78 -33.72 -8.85
CA SER A 561 -10.59 -32.91 -9.24
C SER A 561 -9.67 -32.60 -8.10
N ASN A 562 -10.02 -32.85 -6.84
CA ASN A 562 -9.26 -32.36 -5.68
C ASN A 562 -8.95 -30.86 -5.76
N VAL A 563 -9.77 -30.12 -6.52
CA VAL A 563 -9.58 -28.69 -6.71
C VAL A 563 -9.90 -28.02 -5.40
N SER A 564 -8.90 -27.45 -4.79
CA SER A 564 -9.01 -26.55 -3.66
C SER A 564 -10.05 -25.47 -3.97
N LEU A 565 -10.80 -25.02 -2.99
CA LEU A 565 -11.66 -23.85 -3.05
C LEU A 565 -10.91 -22.58 -3.51
N TYR A 566 -9.62 -22.64 -3.42
CA TYR A 566 -8.70 -21.61 -3.88
C TYR A 566 -8.04 -22.13 -5.15
N PRO A 567 -8.08 -21.43 -6.27
CA PRO A 567 -7.18 -21.72 -7.36
C PRO A 567 -5.76 -21.67 -6.81
N ASP A 568 -5.01 -22.75 -7.01
CA ASP A 568 -3.59 -22.76 -6.72
C ASP A 568 -2.97 -21.60 -7.49
N GLY A 569 -2.37 -20.71 -6.80
CA GLY A 569 -1.61 -19.66 -7.43
C GLY A 569 -1.97 -18.29 -6.92
N VAL A 570 -1.14 -17.53 -7.24
CA VAL A 570 -0.72 -16.14 -7.12
C VAL A 570 -1.67 -15.19 -6.40
N THR A 571 -2.94 -15.42 -6.41
CA THR A 571 -3.83 -14.40 -5.85
C THR A 571 -4.58 -14.84 -4.61
N GLY A 572 -4.58 -16.15 -4.26
CA GLY A 572 -5.55 -16.61 -3.24
C GLY A 572 -6.93 -15.98 -3.46
N MET A 573 -7.10 -15.37 -4.62
CA MET A 573 -8.33 -14.73 -4.97
C MET A 573 -9.24 -15.76 -5.56
N TYR A 574 -10.27 -15.99 -4.84
CA TYR A 574 -11.44 -16.71 -5.29
C TYR A 574 -11.89 -16.21 -6.65
N ASN A 575 -12.31 -17.11 -7.50
CA ASN A 575 -13.23 -16.75 -8.57
C ASN A 575 -14.55 -16.36 -7.88
N ARG A 576 -14.81 -15.07 -7.71
CA ARG A 576 -15.75 -14.56 -6.71
C ARG A 576 -17.00 -14.02 -7.34
N THR A 577 -18.06 -14.66 -7.05
CA THR A 577 -19.33 -13.96 -7.02
C THR A 577 -19.51 -13.21 -5.69
N ALA A 578 -20.29 -12.12 -5.69
CA ALA A 578 -20.53 -11.34 -4.49
C ALA A 578 -21.10 -12.15 -3.32
N SER A 579 -21.77 -13.26 -3.58
CA SER A 579 -22.32 -14.20 -2.60
C SER A 579 -21.23 -14.98 -1.86
N SER A 580 -20.14 -15.33 -2.51
CA SER A 580 -19.03 -16.05 -1.87
C SER A 580 -18.33 -15.25 -0.79
N GLN A 581 -18.27 -13.94 -0.95
CA GLN A 581 -17.62 -13.02 -0.01
C GLN A 581 -18.37 -12.89 1.32
N LEU A 582 -19.62 -13.28 1.39
CA LEU A 582 -20.43 -13.21 2.60
C LEU A 582 -20.27 -14.42 3.54
N TRP A 583 -19.80 -15.54 3.00
CA TRP A 583 -19.79 -16.83 3.69
C TRP A 583 -18.39 -17.32 4.04
N TYR A 584 -17.38 -16.91 3.29
CA TYR A 584 -15.99 -17.35 3.46
C TYR A 584 -15.07 -16.23 3.87
N MET A 585 -14.04 -16.62 4.57
CA MET A 585 -12.91 -15.77 4.91
C MET A 585 -12.09 -15.47 3.64
N GLY A 586 -11.35 -14.38 3.62
CA GLY A 586 -10.37 -14.19 2.56
C GLY A 586 -10.30 -12.82 1.93
N ILE A 587 -11.00 -11.83 2.48
CA ILE A 587 -11.01 -10.49 1.88
C ILE A 587 -10.03 -9.56 2.57
N THR A 588 -9.95 -9.64 3.89
CA THR A 588 -9.12 -8.81 4.74
C THR A 588 -8.29 -9.71 5.63
N GLY A 589 -7.10 -9.30 5.96
CA GLY A 589 -6.25 -10.01 6.89
C GLY A 589 -4.80 -9.63 6.69
N PRO A 590 -3.95 -9.87 7.70
CA PRO A 590 -2.53 -9.62 7.57
C PRO A 590 -1.95 -10.47 6.45
N SER A 591 -1.16 -9.86 5.59
CA SER A 591 -0.34 -10.54 4.59
C SER A 591 1.12 -10.22 4.84
N PHE A 592 1.94 -11.26 4.89
CA PHE A 592 3.38 -11.13 4.96
C PHE A 592 3.97 -10.88 3.57
N PRO A 593 5.19 -10.34 3.46
CA PRO A 593 5.90 -10.31 2.21
C PRO A 593 5.98 -11.72 1.62
N ALA A 594 5.80 -11.85 0.32
CA ALA A 594 5.91 -13.15 -0.34
C ALA A 594 7.33 -13.70 -0.16
N SER A 595 7.45 -15.00 0.12
CA SER A 595 8.75 -15.65 0.36
C SER A 595 9.74 -15.41 -0.77
N TYR A 596 9.25 -15.38 -2.01
CA TYR A 596 10.13 -15.12 -3.16
C TYR A 596 10.77 -13.70 -3.13
N TRP A 597 10.13 -12.72 -2.49
CA TRP A 597 10.74 -11.41 -2.24
C TRP A 597 11.77 -11.47 -1.13
N ILE A 598 11.44 -12.13 -0.01
CA ILE A 598 12.38 -12.31 1.13
C ILE A 598 13.64 -12.99 0.63
N ASP A 599 13.52 -14.17 0.01
CA ASP A 599 14.66 -14.93 -0.50
C ASP A 599 15.53 -14.11 -1.46
N GLY A 600 14.91 -13.32 -2.34
CA GLY A 600 15.65 -12.53 -3.32
C GLY A 600 16.32 -11.29 -2.72
N LEU A 601 15.73 -10.68 -1.69
CA LEU A 601 16.34 -9.55 -1.00
C LEU A 601 17.41 -10.00 -0.01
N GLU A 602 17.26 -11.13 0.65
CA GLU A 602 18.33 -11.74 1.45
C GLU A 602 19.55 -12.08 0.58
N TRP A 603 19.31 -12.63 -0.63
CA TRP A 603 20.39 -12.80 -1.60
C TRP A 603 21.05 -11.46 -1.98
N LEU A 604 20.26 -10.39 -2.16
CA LEU A 604 20.77 -9.06 -2.48
C LEU A 604 21.63 -8.50 -1.33
N ALA A 605 21.21 -8.70 -0.08
CA ALA A 605 21.93 -8.26 1.11
C ALA A 605 23.31 -8.92 1.25
N GLU A 606 23.49 -10.14 0.70
CA GLU A 606 24.78 -10.84 0.66
C GLU A 606 25.74 -10.29 -0.41
N GLN A 607 25.24 -9.42 -1.31
CA GLN A 607 26.10 -8.80 -2.33
C GLN A 607 26.76 -7.54 -1.79
N ASP A 608 27.93 -7.20 -2.34
CA ASP A 608 28.67 -5.95 -2.08
C ASP A 608 28.89 -5.66 -0.57
N THR A 609 29.01 -6.71 0.26
CA THR A 609 29.12 -6.62 1.73
C THR A 609 30.40 -5.96 2.22
N GLU A 610 31.39 -5.79 1.35
CA GLU A 610 32.62 -5.04 1.61
C GLU A 610 32.39 -3.52 1.67
N LEU A 611 31.26 -3.03 1.17
CA LEU A 611 30.88 -1.63 1.19
C LEU A 611 29.89 -1.35 2.34
N PRO A 612 29.93 -0.15 2.95
CA PRO A 612 28.85 0.34 3.80
C PRO A 612 27.52 0.31 3.02
N GLN A 613 26.40 0.13 3.71
CA GLN A 613 25.08 -0.01 3.06
C GLN A 613 24.74 1.16 2.13
N GLU A 614 25.05 2.39 2.57
CA GLU A 614 24.82 3.62 1.80
C GLU A 614 25.70 3.76 0.54
N ASP A 615 26.85 3.07 0.50
CA ASP A 615 27.79 3.10 -0.62
C ASP A 615 27.59 1.91 -1.58
N ARG A 616 26.71 0.96 -1.24
CA ARG A 616 26.39 -0.18 -2.12
C ARG A 616 25.70 0.29 -3.40
N PRO A 617 25.81 -0.46 -4.50
CA PRO A 617 25.12 -0.13 -5.75
C PRO A 617 23.62 -0.02 -5.57
N GLY A 618 23.03 0.97 -6.21
CA GLY A 618 21.59 1.21 -6.18
C GLY A 618 20.78 0.07 -6.81
N PHE A 619 19.64 -0.23 -6.18
CA PHE A 619 18.64 -1.17 -6.66
C PHE A 619 17.48 -0.41 -7.30
N ILE A 620 17.09 -0.80 -8.52
CA ILE A 620 15.92 -0.27 -9.20
C ILE A 620 14.84 -1.35 -9.29
N SER A 621 13.64 -1.02 -8.83
CA SER A 621 12.46 -1.86 -8.93
C SER A 621 11.21 -0.97 -8.99
N TRP A 622 10.02 -1.56 -9.06
CA TRP A 622 8.80 -0.80 -8.85
C TRP A 622 8.80 -0.20 -7.44
N TRP A 623 8.36 1.05 -7.30
CA TRP A 623 8.50 1.86 -6.08
C TRP A 623 7.88 1.24 -4.81
N ASP A 624 6.86 0.39 -4.95
CA ASP A 624 6.22 -0.29 -3.81
C ASP A 624 7.17 -1.19 -3.00
N TYR A 625 8.33 -1.56 -3.56
CA TYR A 625 9.29 -2.48 -2.94
C TYR A 625 10.51 -1.78 -2.33
N GLY A 626 10.58 -0.45 -2.46
CA GLY A 626 11.77 0.31 -2.08
C GLY A 626 12.14 0.14 -0.60
N PHE A 627 11.18 0.14 0.31
CA PHE A 627 11.46 -0.04 1.74
C PHE A 627 11.92 -1.46 2.10
N TRP A 628 11.47 -2.48 1.36
CA TRP A 628 12.02 -3.82 1.50
C TRP A 628 13.46 -3.89 1.00
N ALA A 629 13.77 -3.22 -0.10
CA ALA A 629 15.14 -3.17 -0.63
C ALA A 629 16.13 -2.55 0.37
N ILE A 630 15.69 -1.55 1.13
CA ILE A 630 16.51 -0.90 2.17
C ILE A 630 16.68 -1.81 3.39
N ASP A 631 15.58 -2.28 3.98
CA ASP A 631 15.61 -2.97 5.28
C ASP A 631 16.05 -4.44 5.17
N ILE A 632 15.59 -5.17 4.13
CA ILE A 632 15.92 -6.59 3.93
C ILE A 632 17.10 -6.72 2.96
N GLY A 633 17.07 -5.97 1.86
CA GLY A 633 18.07 -6.05 0.80
C GLY A 633 19.36 -5.28 1.11
N GLU A 634 19.35 -4.43 2.12
CA GLU A 634 20.49 -3.60 2.56
C GLU A 634 21.16 -2.81 1.42
N HIS A 635 20.38 -2.43 0.39
CA HIS A 635 20.85 -1.66 -0.75
C HIS A 635 20.02 -0.38 -0.93
N PRO A 636 20.67 0.74 -1.33
CA PRO A 636 19.95 1.97 -1.63
C PRO A 636 19.01 1.76 -2.83
N THR A 637 17.84 2.40 -2.77
CA THR A 637 16.80 2.25 -3.78
C THR A 637 16.59 3.50 -4.62
N VAL A 638 16.47 3.33 -5.95
CA VAL A 638 16.19 4.43 -6.89
C VAL A 638 14.75 4.94 -6.75
N ALA A 639 13.83 4.05 -6.41
CA ALA A 639 12.41 4.37 -6.25
C ALA A 639 11.87 3.77 -4.95
N ASP A 640 11.09 4.55 -4.20
CA ASP A 640 10.63 4.19 -2.87
C ASP A 640 9.17 4.58 -2.57
N ASN A 641 8.62 4.05 -1.48
CA ASN A 641 7.24 4.25 -1.06
C ASN A 641 6.93 5.69 -0.60
N PHE A 642 7.93 6.55 -0.41
CA PHE A 642 7.69 7.98 -0.27
C PHE A 642 7.38 8.66 -1.61
N GLN A 643 7.23 7.87 -2.66
CA GLN A 643 6.92 8.31 -4.01
C GLN A 643 8.06 9.16 -4.62
N PHE A 644 9.31 8.83 -4.25
CA PHE A 644 10.47 9.31 -4.99
C PHE A 644 10.81 8.32 -6.12
N GLY A 645 11.37 8.80 -7.19
CA GLY A 645 11.93 7.99 -8.27
C GLY A 645 10.96 7.14 -9.09
N TYR A 646 9.63 7.16 -8.83
CA TYR A 646 8.65 6.30 -9.52
C TYR A 646 8.60 6.54 -11.03
N GLN A 647 8.84 7.78 -11.49
CA GLN A 647 8.94 8.09 -12.93
C GLN A 647 10.15 7.38 -13.56
N MET A 648 11.27 7.37 -12.84
CA MET A 648 12.49 6.70 -13.27
C MET A 648 12.26 5.19 -13.37
N ALA A 649 11.70 4.56 -12.33
CA ALA A 649 11.37 3.15 -12.32
C ALA A 649 10.37 2.79 -13.42
N GLY A 650 9.30 3.57 -13.60
CA GLY A 650 8.30 3.34 -14.64
C GLY A 650 8.89 3.42 -16.06
N ASN A 651 9.73 4.41 -16.33
CA ASN A 651 10.40 4.54 -17.63
C ASN A 651 11.43 3.42 -17.85
N PHE A 652 12.15 2.98 -16.80
CA PHE A 652 13.10 1.88 -16.91
C PHE A 652 12.39 0.54 -17.18
N ILE A 653 11.33 0.24 -16.45
CA ILE A 653 10.50 -0.96 -16.65
C ILE A 653 9.94 -1.02 -18.06
N THR A 654 9.57 0.13 -18.64
CA THR A 654 8.98 0.26 -19.98
C THR A 654 9.98 0.59 -21.09
N ALA A 655 11.28 0.73 -20.78
CA ALA A 655 12.33 1.05 -21.76
C ALA A 655 12.36 0.03 -22.90
N GLN A 656 12.51 0.52 -24.16
CA GLN A 656 12.28 -0.29 -25.36
C GLN A 656 13.56 -0.92 -25.93
N SER A 657 14.71 -0.53 -25.42
CA SER A 657 16.01 -1.07 -25.81
C SER A 657 16.99 -0.95 -24.65
N GLU A 658 18.11 -1.66 -24.75
CA GLU A 658 19.19 -1.58 -23.77
C GLU A 658 19.84 -0.20 -23.76
N GLU A 659 19.99 0.45 -24.92
CA GLU A 659 20.49 1.82 -25.03
C GLU A 659 19.60 2.81 -24.25
N ASP A 660 18.28 2.63 -24.34
CA ASP A 660 17.36 3.48 -23.57
C ASP A 660 17.45 3.24 -22.08
N ALA A 661 17.64 1.97 -21.66
CA ALA A 661 17.85 1.60 -20.26
C ALA A 661 19.17 2.19 -19.72
N LEU A 662 20.29 2.05 -20.45
CA LEU A 662 21.57 2.63 -20.05
C LEU A 662 21.52 4.16 -20.03
N ALA A 663 20.86 4.79 -21.02
CA ALA A 663 20.65 6.21 -21.02
C ALA A 663 19.83 6.70 -19.80
N LEU A 664 18.91 5.88 -19.27
CA LEU A 664 18.19 6.17 -18.02
C LEU A 664 19.11 6.07 -16.81
N LEU A 665 19.97 5.04 -16.72
CA LEU A 665 20.94 4.91 -15.65
C LEU A 665 21.90 6.10 -15.63
N LEU A 666 22.49 6.43 -16.80
CA LEU A 666 23.38 7.59 -16.93
C LEU A 666 22.68 8.89 -16.50
N TYR A 667 21.45 9.12 -16.99
CA TYR A 667 20.65 10.30 -16.62
C TYR A 667 20.46 10.37 -15.10
N ARG A 668 20.12 9.25 -14.44
CA ARG A 668 19.91 9.21 -13.00
C ARG A 668 21.18 9.50 -12.19
N LEU A 669 22.33 9.05 -12.66
CA LEU A 669 23.62 9.30 -12.00
C LEU A 669 24.09 10.75 -12.17
N VAL A 670 23.85 11.37 -13.34
CA VAL A 670 24.30 12.76 -13.59
C VAL A 670 23.28 13.83 -13.14
N GLU A 671 22.01 13.46 -12.94
CA GLU A 671 20.95 14.40 -12.54
C GLU A 671 21.27 15.17 -11.24
N PRO A 672 21.83 14.54 -10.17
CA PRO A 672 22.22 15.24 -8.94
C PRO A 672 23.39 16.22 -9.12
N GLU A 673 24.19 16.02 -10.17
CA GLU A 673 25.43 16.74 -10.44
C GLU A 673 25.23 18.10 -11.09
N VAL A 674 23.99 18.48 -11.38
CA VAL A 674 23.66 19.81 -11.90
C VAL A 674 23.51 20.77 -10.72
N ASP A 675 24.41 21.75 -10.65
CA ASP A 675 24.33 22.82 -9.66
C ASP A 675 23.13 23.74 -9.94
N ARG A 676 22.30 23.94 -8.95
CA ARG A 676 21.04 24.73 -9.03
C ARG A 676 21.27 26.25 -9.21
N GLU A 677 22.48 26.75 -8.93
CA GLU A 677 22.77 28.19 -9.09
C GLU A 677 23.28 28.51 -10.50
N SER A 678 24.03 27.60 -11.09
CA SER A 678 24.63 27.77 -12.42
C SER A 678 23.88 27.05 -13.54
N ASP A 679 22.94 26.16 -13.22
CA ASP A 679 22.27 25.25 -14.15
C ASP A 679 23.26 24.43 -15.00
N ARG A 680 24.40 24.04 -14.41
CA ARG A 680 25.45 23.28 -15.09
C ARG A 680 25.92 22.11 -14.26
N PHE A 681 26.44 21.10 -14.94
CA PHE A 681 27.15 20.02 -14.30
C PHE A 681 28.36 20.51 -13.51
N SER A 682 28.72 19.75 -12.47
CA SER A 682 30.04 19.90 -11.83
C SER A 682 31.15 19.82 -12.89
N PRO A 683 32.28 20.53 -12.74
CA PRO A 683 33.33 20.55 -13.76
C PRO A 683 33.84 19.16 -14.18
N ALA A 684 33.92 18.22 -13.22
CA ALA A 684 34.36 16.86 -13.48
C ALA A 684 33.36 16.10 -14.35
N ILE A 685 32.08 16.14 -14.01
CA ILE A 685 31.04 15.47 -14.78
C ILE A 685 30.88 16.09 -16.16
N ARG A 686 30.99 17.42 -16.26
CA ARG A 686 30.94 18.11 -17.55
C ARG A 686 32.06 17.71 -18.49
N GLU A 687 33.29 17.52 -17.95
CA GLU A 687 34.44 17.06 -18.73
C GLU A 687 34.20 15.62 -19.25
N ILE A 688 33.68 14.72 -18.40
CA ILE A 688 33.32 13.36 -18.79
C ILE A 688 32.26 13.40 -19.89
N MET A 689 31.17 14.14 -19.70
CA MET A 689 30.08 14.19 -20.68
C MET A 689 30.53 14.76 -22.02
N LEU A 690 31.46 15.72 -22.05
CA LEU A 690 32.05 16.27 -23.29
C LEU A 690 32.96 15.27 -24.00
N THR A 691 33.40 14.20 -23.38
CA THR A 691 34.15 13.11 -24.05
C THR A 691 33.25 12.31 -24.99
N TYR A 692 31.99 12.14 -24.62
CA TYR A 692 31.03 11.29 -25.36
C TYR A 692 29.98 12.08 -26.14
N TYR A 693 29.72 13.33 -25.76
CA TYR A 693 28.66 14.16 -26.34
C TYR A 693 29.21 15.53 -26.82
N SER A 694 28.55 16.10 -27.79
CA SER A 694 28.89 17.47 -28.25
C SER A 694 28.55 18.52 -27.18
N GLU A 695 29.23 19.68 -27.23
CA GLU A 695 28.96 20.82 -26.33
C GLU A 695 27.48 21.23 -26.34
N ASP A 696 26.81 21.21 -27.50
CA ASP A 696 25.41 21.55 -27.64
C ASP A 696 24.52 20.52 -26.93
N ASN A 697 24.85 19.25 -27.04
CA ASN A 697 24.11 18.16 -26.39
C ASN A 697 24.28 18.21 -24.86
N VAL A 698 25.49 18.44 -24.37
CA VAL A 698 25.73 18.57 -22.91
C VAL A 698 24.98 19.78 -22.36
N THR A 699 25.05 20.94 -23.03
CA THR A 699 24.33 22.13 -22.61
C THR A 699 22.82 21.93 -22.63
N ALA A 700 22.27 21.26 -23.65
CA ALA A 700 20.86 20.91 -23.70
C ALA A 700 20.44 19.97 -22.57
N LEU A 701 21.28 18.98 -22.22
CA LEU A 701 21.04 18.07 -21.11
C LEU A 701 21.05 18.80 -19.75
N GLU A 702 22.00 19.69 -19.52
CA GLU A 702 22.06 20.57 -18.35
C GLU A 702 20.74 21.36 -18.18
N GLN A 703 20.23 21.96 -19.26
CA GLN A 703 18.99 22.73 -19.27
C GLN A 703 17.75 21.84 -19.02
N ILE A 704 17.70 20.63 -19.58
CA ILE A 704 16.61 19.67 -19.36
C ILE A 704 16.54 19.29 -17.88
N ILE A 705 17.68 19.03 -17.25
CA ILE A 705 17.77 18.66 -15.84
C ILE A 705 17.40 19.84 -14.92
N ALA A 706 17.94 21.02 -15.20
CA ALA A 706 17.70 22.22 -14.40
C ALA A 706 16.23 22.69 -14.50
N ASN A 707 15.62 22.60 -15.69
CA ASN A 707 14.30 23.14 -16.00
C ASN A 707 13.35 22.09 -16.59
N PRO A 708 13.02 21.01 -15.85
CA PRO A 708 12.18 19.92 -16.38
C PRO A 708 10.76 20.38 -16.77
N GLY A 709 10.25 21.45 -16.17
CA GLY A 709 8.95 22.02 -16.46
C GLY A 709 8.84 22.62 -17.87
N GLU A 710 9.95 23.12 -18.43
CA GLU A 710 10.01 23.67 -19.79
C GLU A 710 9.92 22.59 -20.88
N GLN A 711 10.11 21.33 -20.50
CA GLN A 711 10.03 20.19 -21.41
C GLN A 711 8.60 19.68 -21.62
N VAL A 712 7.63 20.18 -20.85
CA VAL A 712 6.23 19.79 -21.01
C VAL A 712 5.64 20.46 -22.24
N PRO A 713 5.16 19.69 -23.26
CA PRO A 713 4.55 20.28 -24.45
C PRO A 713 3.31 21.09 -24.09
N GLU A 714 3.08 22.19 -24.81
CA GLU A 714 1.93 23.07 -24.56
C GLU A 714 0.60 22.30 -24.77
N GLY A 715 -0.22 22.24 -23.72
CA GLY A 715 -1.54 21.60 -23.74
C GLY A 715 -1.52 20.10 -23.45
N GLU A 716 -0.39 19.50 -23.15
CA GLU A 716 -0.29 18.10 -22.72
C GLU A 716 -0.26 17.97 -21.20
N ASP A 717 -0.97 16.96 -20.67
CA ASP A 717 -0.95 16.59 -19.26
C ASP A 717 0.10 15.51 -19.00
N ILE A 718 1.37 15.90 -19.13
CA ILE A 718 2.53 15.03 -18.87
C ILE A 718 3.25 15.50 -17.59
N ASN A 719 3.68 14.56 -16.77
CA ASN A 719 4.54 14.87 -15.63
C ASN A 719 5.85 15.49 -16.12
N LYS A 720 6.26 16.62 -15.53
CA LYS A 720 7.46 17.36 -15.93
C LYS A 720 8.75 16.50 -15.93
N ARG A 721 8.86 15.52 -15.01
CA ARG A 721 10.01 14.60 -14.97
C ARG A 721 9.97 13.63 -16.14
N ASN A 722 8.80 13.09 -16.50
CA ASN A 722 8.65 12.25 -17.67
C ASN A 722 8.95 13.03 -18.97
N ALA A 723 8.50 14.28 -19.05
CA ALA A 723 8.84 15.16 -20.17
C ALA A 723 10.36 15.35 -20.31
N ALA A 724 11.06 15.61 -19.20
CA ALA A 724 12.52 15.69 -19.17
C ALA A 724 13.20 14.37 -19.56
N ILE A 725 12.72 13.23 -19.03
CA ILE A 725 13.18 11.89 -19.40
C ILE A 725 13.03 11.65 -20.90
N ARG A 726 11.92 12.04 -21.50
CA ARG A 726 11.71 11.91 -22.96
C ARG A 726 12.59 12.85 -23.78
N ALA A 727 12.76 14.09 -23.32
CA ALA A 727 13.60 15.08 -24.00
C ALA A 727 15.10 14.69 -24.02
N ARG A 728 15.61 14.07 -22.94
CA ARG A 728 17.00 13.62 -22.85
C ARG A 728 17.31 12.41 -23.78
N ARG A 729 16.29 11.58 -24.11
CA ARG A 729 16.47 10.33 -24.82
C ARG A 729 17.25 10.50 -26.14
N PRO A 730 16.86 11.36 -27.11
CA PRO A 730 17.59 11.54 -28.37
C PRO A 730 19.01 12.08 -28.16
N ILE A 731 19.26 12.77 -27.03
CA ILE A 731 20.61 13.28 -26.74
C ILE A 731 21.49 12.12 -26.28
N LEU A 732 21.07 11.37 -25.24
CA LEU A 732 21.89 10.32 -24.65
C LEU A 732 22.03 9.11 -25.56
N THR A 733 20.99 8.71 -26.30
CA THR A 733 21.06 7.60 -27.26
C THR A 733 21.71 7.99 -28.58
N SER A 734 22.25 9.19 -28.72
CA SER A 734 23.15 9.55 -29.87
C SER A 734 24.53 8.90 -29.70
N ALA A 735 24.93 8.53 -28.51
CA ALA A 735 26.10 7.68 -28.25
C ALA A 735 25.75 6.21 -28.51
N SER A 736 26.75 5.42 -28.91
CA SER A 736 26.58 3.96 -29.03
C SER A 736 26.43 3.30 -27.66
N LEU A 737 25.94 2.07 -27.66
CA LEU A 737 25.77 1.31 -26.41
C LEU A 737 27.08 1.20 -25.61
N THR A 738 28.21 1.01 -26.30
CA THR A 738 29.54 0.96 -25.68
C THR A 738 29.93 2.32 -25.08
N GLU A 739 29.72 3.42 -25.80
CA GLU A 739 30.00 4.76 -25.29
C GLU A 739 29.10 5.14 -24.11
N LEU A 740 27.84 4.66 -24.07
CA LEU A 740 26.96 4.80 -22.92
C LEU A 740 27.50 4.07 -21.69
N ALA A 741 27.96 2.84 -21.89
CA ALA A 741 28.56 2.05 -20.79
C ALA A 741 29.88 2.68 -20.31
N ASP A 742 30.71 3.20 -21.22
CA ASP A 742 31.94 3.94 -20.91
C ASP A 742 31.62 5.22 -20.10
N ALA A 743 30.61 5.97 -20.53
CA ALA A 743 30.16 7.19 -19.83
C ALA A 743 29.62 6.89 -18.43
N ILE A 744 28.83 5.80 -18.26
CA ILE A 744 28.36 5.34 -16.94
C ILE A 744 29.56 5.01 -16.05
N TYR A 745 30.50 4.21 -16.52
CA TYR A 745 31.69 3.86 -15.79
C TYR A 745 32.48 5.08 -15.33
N ASP A 746 32.76 6.04 -16.22
CA ASP A 746 33.52 7.26 -15.89
C ASP A 746 32.76 8.13 -14.87
N VAL A 747 31.43 8.24 -14.98
CA VAL A 747 30.58 8.97 -14.01
C VAL A 747 30.59 8.27 -12.65
N GLU A 748 30.48 6.92 -12.61
CA GLU A 748 30.57 6.14 -11.37
C GLU A 748 31.92 6.34 -10.66
N GLN A 749 33.03 6.35 -11.42
CA GLN A 749 34.35 6.63 -10.86
C GLN A 749 34.47 8.05 -10.30
N ALA A 750 33.79 9.02 -10.90
CA ALA A 750 33.84 10.41 -10.47
C ALA A 750 32.93 10.73 -9.28
N THR A 751 31.77 10.06 -9.18
CA THR A 751 30.77 10.31 -8.14
C THR A 751 30.83 9.35 -6.97
N GLY A 752 31.36 8.14 -7.18
CA GLY A 752 31.28 7.03 -6.24
C GLY A 752 29.91 6.34 -6.19
N HIS A 753 28.96 6.76 -7.02
CA HIS A 753 27.62 6.20 -7.06
C HIS A 753 27.43 5.27 -8.25
N SER A 754 26.77 4.13 -8.06
CA SER A 754 26.47 3.18 -9.13
C SER A 754 25.06 2.61 -8.98
N ILE A 755 24.44 2.19 -10.08
CA ILE A 755 23.12 1.51 -10.09
C ILE A 755 23.32 0.19 -10.84
N ARG A 756 23.32 -0.92 -10.10
CA ARG A 756 23.70 -2.21 -10.66
C ARG A 756 22.58 -3.24 -10.74
N TYR A 757 21.57 -3.14 -9.89
CA TYR A 757 20.56 -4.19 -9.77
C TYR A 757 19.18 -3.73 -10.22
N PHE A 758 18.50 -4.59 -10.98
CA PHE A 758 17.14 -4.38 -11.44
C PHE A 758 16.25 -5.56 -11.04
N GLY A 759 15.24 -5.33 -10.20
CA GLY A 759 14.27 -6.33 -9.75
C GLY A 759 12.98 -6.30 -10.57
N ALA A 760 12.64 -7.43 -11.20
CA ALA A 760 11.39 -7.65 -11.94
C ALA A 760 10.51 -8.66 -11.21
N ASP A 761 9.29 -8.26 -10.83
CA ASP A 761 8.35 -9.03 -10.02
C ASP A 761 7.21 -9.63 -10.86
N THR A 762 6.80 -10.84 -10.51
CA THR A 762 5.66 -11.56 -11.11
C THR A 762 4.35 -10.77 -11.09
N ARG A 763 4.11 -9.90 -10.07
CA ARG A 763 2.91 -9.07 -10.00
C ARG A 763 2.80 -8.02 -11.12
N LEU A 764 3.92 -7.65 -11.73
CA LEU A 764 3.93 -6.79 -12.90
C LEU A 764 3.46 -7.52 -14.16
N MET A 765 3.52 -8.85 -14.19
CA MET A 765 3.23 -9.63 -15.41
C MET A 765 1.72 -9.67 -15.70
N PRO A 766 1.26 -9.23 -16.87
CA PRO A 766 -0.09 -9.44 -17.34
C PRO A 766 -0.22 -10.87 -17.91
N TYR A 767 -0.81 -11.79 -17.13
CA TYR A 767 -0.91 -13.20 -17.51
C TYR A 767 -2.12 -13.53 -18.39
N SER A 768 -3.24 -12.85 -18.13
CA SER A 768 -4.50 -13.08 -18.85
C SER A 768 -5.35 -11.83 -18.88
N ALA A 769 -6.40 -11.84 -19.68
CA ALA A 769 -7.38 -10.76 -19.70
C ALA A 769 -8.10 -10.57 -18.34
N GLU A 770 -8.16 -11.61 -17.52
CA GLU A 770 -8.74 -11.57 -16.17
C GLU A 770 -7.70 -11.15 -15.11
N ASN A 771 -6.42 -11.42 -15.37
CA ASN A 771 -5.30 -11.06 -14.51
C ASN A 771 -4.26 -10.28 -15.31
N THR A 772 -4.49 -8.99 -15.44
CA THR A 772 -3.59 -8.06 -16.16
C THR A 772 -2.38 -7.64 -15.35
N GLY A 773 -2.21 -8.16 -14.12
CA GLY A 773 -1.14 -7.73 -13.22
C GLY A 773 -1.23 -6.24 -12.87
N ILE A 774 -0.15 -5.71 -12.31
CA ILE A 774 -0.03 -4.28 -12.01
C ILE A 774 0.83 -3.51 -13.03
N PHE A 775 1.10 -4.09 -14.20
CA PHE A 775 1.92 -3.45 -15.25
C PHE A 775 1.33 -2.12 -15.73
N TYR A 776 0.02 -1.95 -15.60
CA TYR A 776 -0.63 -0.67 -15.91
C TYR A 776 -0.05 0.50 -15.10
N ALA A 777 0.43 0.25 -13.89
CA ALA A 777 0.90 1.30 -12.99
C ALA A 777 2.22 1.94 -13.48
N PRO A 778 3.33 1.20 -13.75
CA PRO A 778 4.53 1.79 -14.33
C PRO A 778 4.27 2.43 -15.70
N VAL A 779 3.40 1.86 -16.53
CA VAL A 779 3.00 2.43 -17.81
C VAL A 779 2.33 3.80 -17.64
N THR A 780 1.31 3.88 -16.78
CA THR A 780 0.58 5.12 -16.48
C THR A 780 1.49 6.19 -15.87
N LEU A 781 2.37 5.79 -14.93
CA LEU A 781 3.27 6.73 -14.26
C LEU A 781 4.47 7.15 -15.11
N ALA A 782 4.76 6.44 -16.20
CA ALA A 782 5.65 6.87 -17.27
C ALA A 782 4.93 7.72 -18.34
N ASP A 783 3.65 8.05 -18.13
CA ASP A 783 2.79 8.78 -19.07
C ASP A 783 2.66 8.09 -20.45
N TYR A 784 2.50 6.76 -20.44
CA TYR A 784 2.15 5.96 -21.60
C TYR A 784 0.73 5.39 -21.47
N GLU A 785 0.15 4.94 -22.57
CA GLU A 785 -1.13 4.25 -22.60
C GLU A 785 -0.92 2.73 -22.49
N LEU A 786 -1.66 2.05 -21.61
CA LEU A 786 -1.55 0.60 -21.43
C LEU A 786 -1.81 -0.15 -22.75
N ASN A 787 -2.77 0.34 -23.53
CA ASN A 787 -3.13 -0.25 -24.83
C ASN A 787 -1.97 -0.24 -25.86
N ASP A 788 -0.92 0.54 -25.64
CA ASP A 788 0.30 0.47 -26.48
C ASP A 788 1.17 -0.74 -26.18
N PHE A 789 1.00 -1.34 -25.00
CA PHE A 789 1.77 -2.48 -24.51
C PHE A 789 0.95 -3.76 -24.51
N VAL A 790 -0.24 -3.71 -23.93
CA VAL A 790 -1.12 -4.86 -23.74
C VAL A 790 -2.55 -4.45 -24.03
N ALA A 791 -3.25 -5.20 -24.83
CA ALA A 791 -4.66 -4.98 -25.13
C ALA A 791 -5.51 -6.19 -24.76
N VAL A 792 -6.67 -5.92 -24.18
CA VAL A 792 -7.70 -6.96 -23.93
C VAL A 792 -8.72 -6.88 -25.06
N SER A 793 -8.91 -8.00 -25.75
CA SER A 793 -9.94 -8.16 -26.77
C SER A 793 -11.06 -9.08 -26.26
N LEU A 794 -12.29 -8.67 -26.49
CA LEU A 794 -13.50 -9.40 -26.07
C LEU A 794 -14.20 -10.02 -27.29
N GLY A 795 -14.40 -11.32 -27.28
CA GLY A 795 -15.27 -12.02 -28.24
C GLY A 795 -16.72 -11.93 -27.81
N LEU A 796 -17.60 -11.47 -28.69
CA LEU A 796 -19.03 -11.36 -28.43
C LEU A 796 -19.79 -12.55 -29.04
N SER A 797 -20.99 -12.83 -28.50
CA SER A 797 -21.87 -13.92 -28.95
C SER A 797 -22.29 -13.82 -30.43
N ASN A 798 -22.16 -12.68 -31.06
CA ASN A 798 -22.37 -12.45 -32.49
C ASN A 798 -21.12 -12.76 -33.35
N GLY A 799 -20.01 -13.22 -32.74
CA GLY A 799 -18.75 -13.54 -33.40
C GLY A 799 -17.83 -12.33 -33.69
N GLN A 800 -18.17 -11.15 -33.19
CA GLN A 800 -17.28 -9.99 -33.27
C GLN A 800 -16.23 -10.06 -32.15
N THR A 801 -15.02 -9.65 -32.48
CA THR A 801 -13.94 -9.36 -31.51
C THR A 801 -13.74 -7.86 -31.44
N VAL A 802 -13.84 -7.30 -30.25
CA VAL A 802 -13.86 -5.86 -29.99
C VAL A 802 -13.00 -5.50 -28.77
N THR A 803 -12.63 -4.24 -28.63
CA THR A 803 -11.99 -3.72 -27.43
C THR A 803 -12.97 -3.64 -26.28
N TYR A 804 -12.47 -3.44 -25.06
CA TYR A 804 -13.30 -3.31 -23.87
C TYR A 804 -14.30 -2.14 -23.97
N GLU A 805 -13.86 -1.00 -24.49
CA GLU A 805 -14.68 0.19 -24.66
C GLU A 805 -15.79 0.00 -25.69
N GLU A 806 -15.46 -0.61 -26.84
CA GLU A 806 -16.44 -0.94 -27.89
C GLU A 806 -17.46 -1.98 -27.41
N ALA A 807 -16.99 -2.95 -26.59
CA ALA A 807 -17.87 -3.94 -25.99
C ALA A 807 -18.90 -3.30 -25.05
N ASP A 808 -18.46 -2.38 -24.19
CA ASP A 808 -19.35 -1.68 -23.24
C ASP A 808 -20.46 -0.88 -23.98
N GLU A 809 -20.13 -0.23 -25.07
CA GLU A 809 -21.09 0.46 -25.94
C GLU A 809 -22.06 -0.51 -26.61
N LEU A 810 -21.56 -1.60 -27.18
CA LEU A 810 -22.38 -2.61 -27.86
C LEU A 810 -23.32 -3.34 -26.88
N LEU A 811 -22.82 -3.72 -25.71
CA LEU A 811 -23.61 -4.40 -24.68
C LEU A 811 -24.70 -3.49 -24.08
N ARG A 812 -24.45 -2.20 -23.98
CA ARG A 812 -25.50 -1.22 -23.59
C ARG A 812 -26.59 -1.07 -24.65
N ASN A 813 -26.21 -1.10 -25.93
CA ASN A 813 -27.14 -0.91 -27.05
C ASN A 813 -27.90 -2.19 -27.40
N ASP A 814 -27.33 -3.36 -27.18
CA ASP A 814 -27.97 -4.66 -27.41
C ASP A 814 -27.80 -5.61 -26.21
N PRO A 815 -28.78 -5.68 -25.28
CA PRO A 815 -28.74 -6.56 -24.13
C PRO A 815 -28.73 -8.08 -24.43
N THR A 816 -28.91 -8.48 -25.71
CA THR A 816 -28.86 -9.90 -26.11
C THR A 816 -27.42 -10.36 -26.37
N LEU A 817 -26.47 -9.44 -26.53
CA LEU A 817 -25.08 -9.77 -26.69
C LEU A 817 -24.48 -10.18 -25.34
N THR A 818 -23.61 -11.17 -25.38
CA THR A 818 -22.83 -11.63 -24.21
C THR A 818 -21.38 -11.77 -24.62
N VAL A 819 -20.48 -11.58 -23.67
CA VAL A 819 -19.05 -11.87 -23.83
C VAL A 819 -18.85 -13.37 -23.79
N THR A 820 -18.26 -13.94 -24.82
CA THR A 820 -18.02 -15.40 -24.98
C THR A 820 -16.57 -15.78 -24.75
N SER A 821 -15.62 -14.86 -24.97
CA SER A 821 -14.19 -15.07 -24.77
C SER A 821 -13.49 -13.76 -24.43
N GLN A 822 -12.35 -13.88 -23.78
CA GLN A 822 -11.44 -12.77 -23.52
C GLN A 822 -10.04 -13.23 -23.90
N THR A 823 -9.30 -12.39 -24.64
CA THR A 823 -7.93 -12.65 -25.04
C THR A 823 -7.05 -11.47 -24.64
N LEU A 824 -5.83 -11.76 -24.25
CA LEU A 824 -4.81 -10.79 -23.95
C LEU A 824 -3.80 -10.77 -25.10
N ASP A 825 -3.63 -9.60 -25.73
CA ASP A 825 -2.71 -9.42 -26.85
C ASP A 825 -1.48 -8.62 -26.40
N TYR A 826 -0.30 -9.23 -26.45
CA TYR A 826 0.98 -8.57 -26.19
C TYR A 826 1.44 -7.82 -27.45
N LYS A 827 1.65 -6.53 -27.30
CA LYS A 827 2.13 -5.70 -28.40
C LYS A 827 3.67 -5.61 -28.42
N PRO A 828 4.28 -5.20 -29.54
CA PRO A 828 5.73 -5.09 -29.65
C PRO A 828 6.37 -4.24 -28.53
N ARG A 829 5.69 -3.18 -28.09
CA ARG A 829 6.21 -2.36 -26.99
C ARG A 829 6.29 -3.11 -25.65
N PHE A 830 5.40 -4.06 -25.37
CA PHE A 830 5.50 -4.90 -24.17
C PHE A 830 6.67 -5.88 -24.32
N LEU A 831 6.75 -6.56 -25.46
CA LEU A 831 7.78 -7.57 -25.74
C LEU A 831 9.20 -6.97 -25.77
N ASN A 832 9.34 -5.71 -26.16
CA ASN A 832 10.62 -4.99 -26.16
C ASN A 832 10.93 -4.35 -24.81
N SER A 833 9.98 -4.30 -23.86
CA SER A 833 10.20 -3.64 -22.58
C SER A 833 11.29 -4.34 -21.77
N MET A 834 12.04 -3.57 -20.97
CA MET A 834 13.03 -4.13 -20.06
C MET A 834 12.39 -5.10 -19.07
N PHE A 835 11.13 -4.86 -18.64
CA PHE A 835 10.40 -5.79 -17.79
C PHE A 835 10.26 -7.17 -18.47
N TYR A 836 9.73 -7.22 -19.70
CA TYR A 836 9.52 -8.50 -20.37
C TYR A 836 10.85 -9.20 -20.63
N ARG A 837 11.86 -8.46 -21.08
CA ARG A 837 13.22 -8.99 -21.29
C ARG A 837 13.86 -9.53 -20.02
N ALA A 838 13.64 -8.87 -18.89
CA ALA A 838 14.15 -9.29 -17.59
C ALA A 838 13.38 -10.47 -17.02
N PHE A 839 12.05 -10.47 -17.10
CA PHE A 839 11.20 -11.43 -16.42
C PHE A 839 10.98 -12.73 -17.21
N ILE A 840 10.74 -12.61 -18.53
CA ILE A 840 10.44 -13.75 -19.42
C ILE A 840 11.66 -14.14 -20.25
N GLY A 841 12.60 -13.24 -20.49
CA GLY A 841 13.69 -13.38 -21.44
C GLY A 841 14.73 -14.46 -21.16
N TRP A 842 14.64 -15.15 -20.04
CA TRP A 842 15.66 -16.12 -19.60
C TRP A 842 15.10 -17.54 -19.68
N SER A 843 15.66 -18.35 -20.57
CA SER A 843 15.17 -19.68 -20.89
C SER A 843 16.17 -20.79 -20.65
N GLY A 844 17.13 -20.57 -19.76
CA GLY A 844 18.10 -21.61 -19.41
C GLY A 844 17.40 -22.86 -18.84
N PRO A 845 17.91 -24.07 -19.13
CA PRO A 845 17.26 -25.31 -18.72
C PRO A 845 17.12 -25.45 -17.19
N ASP A 846 17.97 -24.80 -16.43
CA ASP A 846 18.02 -24.97 -14.98
C ASP A 846 17.34 -23.80 -14.23
N ILE A 847 17.45 -22.56 -14.69
CA ILE A 847 16.86 -21.39 -14.05
C ILE A 847 15.51 -21.01 -14.66
N GLY A 848 15.39 -21.09 -15.98
CA GLY A 848 14.16 -20.74 -16.68
C GLY A 848 12.99 -21.65 -16.34
N ARG A 849 13.22 -22.95 -16.14
CA ARG A 849 12.19 -23.90 -15.77
C ARG A 849 11.76 -23.77 -14.32
N GLU A 850 12.68 -23.76 -13.39
CA GLU A 850 12.39 -23.62 -11.96
C GLU A 850 11.75 -22.26 -11.65
N ALA A 851 12.22 -21.23 -12.30
CA ALA A 851 11.71 -19.87 -12.08
C ALA A 851 10.34 -19.62 -12.73
N THR A 852 9.95 -20.42 -13.72
CA THR A 852 8.62 -20.30 -14.36
C THR A 852 7.64 -21.37 -13.89
N ASP A 853 8.12 -22.44 -13.25
CA ASP A 853 7.27 -23.41 -12.57
C ASP A 853 6.53 -22.74 -11.42
N GLY A 854 5.23 -22.54 -11.60
CA GLY A 854 4.38 -21.85 -10.62
C GLY A 854 3.95 -20.45 -11.03
N ILE A 855 4.39 -19.92 -12.16
CA ILE A 855 3.81 -18.70 -12.72
C ILE A 855 2.52 -19.08 -13.47
N PRO A 856 1.32 -18.66 -13.04
CA PRO A 856 0.05 -19.00 -13.69
C PRO A 856 0.06 -18.55 -15.16
N GLY A 857 -0.29 -19.47 -16.06
CA GLY A 857 -0.37 -19.19 -17.50
C GLY A 857 0.94 -19.35 -18.25
N ILE A 858 2.06 -19.61 -17.58
CA ILE A 858 3.33 -20.01 -18.20
C ILE A 858 3.58 -21.45 -17.77
N SER A 859 3.22 -22.41 -18.60
CA SER A 859 3.62 -23.80 -18.39
C SER A 859 5.13 -23.90 -18.55
N GLY A 860 5.81 -24.78 -17.81
CA GLY A 860 7.27 -24.93 -17.73
C GLY A 860 8.05 -25.07 -19.05
N GLU A 861 7.38 -24.99 -20.19
CA GLU A 861 7.94 -24.83 -21.52
C GLU A 861 7.60 -23.44 -22.04
N ILE A 862 8.37 -22.43 -21.67
CA ILE A 862 8.27 -21.12 -22.31
C ILE A 862 8.50 -21.29 -23.80
N GLY A 863 7.48 -21.00 -24.57
CA GLY A 863 7.57 -20.96 -26.03
C GLY A 863 6.91 -22.12 -26.79
N ALA A 864 6.47 -23.22 -26.13
CA ALA A 864 5.83 -24.32 -26.84
C ALA A 864 4.31 -24.15 -27.00
N ASP A 865 3.61 -23.61 -26.00
CA ASP A 865 2.13 -23.51 -25.97
C ASP A 865 1.58 -22.09 -25.79
N THR A 866 2.45 -21.12 -25.56
CA THR A 866 2.05 -19.72 -25.53
C THR A 866 2.36 -19.13 -26.91
N ASN A 867 1.46 -18.40 -27.52
CA ASN A 867 1.75 -17.56 -28.68
C ASN A 867 2.73 -16.40 -28.32
N LEU A 868 3.55 -16.59 -27.29
CA LEU A 868 4.59 -15.66 -26.92
C LEU A 868 5.74 -15.80 -27.93
N PRO A 869 6.19 -14.71 -28.50
CA PRO A 869 7.34 -14.73 -29.37
C PRO A 869 8.59 -15.18 -28.61
N PRO A 870 9.58 -15.70 -29.30
CA PRO A 870 10.84 -16.10 -28.70
C PRO A 870 11.50 -14.95 -27.96
N LEU A 871 12.06 -15.28 -26.88
CA LEU A 871 12.57 -14.59 -25.72
C LEU A 871 13.42 -13.36 -26.03
N PRO A 872 12.88 -12.14 -25.81
CA PRO A 872 13.58 -10.91 -26.16
C PRO A 872 14.65 -10.47 -25.14
N GLY A 873 14.90 -11.23 -24.09
CA GLY A 873 16.03 -11.03 -23.18
C GLY A 873 17.38 -11.32 -23.84
N TRP A 874 17.34 -12.06 -24.93
CA TRP A 874 18.52 -12.28 -25.74
C TRP A 874 19.03 -10.97 -26.36
N GLY A 875 20.35 -10.83 -26.36
CA GLY A 875 20.99 -9.64 -26.91
C GLY A 875 21.14 -8.48 -25.94
N LEU A 876 20.87 -8.66 -24.64
CA LEU A 876 21.32 -7.73 -23.62
C LEU A 876 22.83 -7.93 -23.39
N LYS A 877 23.64 -6.91 -23.70
CA LYS A 877 25.09 -7.00 -23.65
C LYS A 877 25.69 -6.70 -22.28
N HIS A 878 24.99 -5.86 -21.53
CA HIS A 878 25.45 -5.33 -20.25
C HIS A 878 24.63 -5.83 -19.07
N PHE A 879 23.50 -6.50 -19.29
CA PHE A 879 22.67 -7.07 -18.22
C PHE A 879 22.73 -8.59 -18.23
N LYS A 880 22.85 -9.18 -17.03
CA LYS A 880 22.82 -10.63 -16.83
C LYS A 880 21.89 -10.97 -15.67
N LEU A 881 21.21 -12.11 -15.78
CA LEU A 881 20.43 -12.66 -14.68
C LEU A 881 21.36 -13.07 -13.54
N ALA A 882 21.22 -12.42 -12.38
CA ALA A 882 22.02 -12.67 -11.20
C ALA A 882 21.28 -13.54 -10.18
N TYR A 883 19.95 -13.38 -10.08
CA TYR A 883 19.10 -14.17 -9.20
C TYR A 883 17.73 -14.43 -9.85
N ALA A 884 17.19 -15.62 -9.61
CA ALA A 884 15.86 -15.98 -10.05
C ALA A 884 15.20 -16.98 -9.10
N ASN A 885 13.92 -16.78 -8.86
CA ASN A 885 13.02 -17.74 -8.22
C ASN A 885 11.63 -17.68 -8.91
N ASN A 886 10.62 -18.34 -8.36
CA ASN A 886 9.30 -18.42 -8.98
C ASN A 886 8.54 -17.09 -9.08
N GLY A 887 8.97 -16.03 -8.41
CA GLY A 887 8.26 -14.72 -8.43
C GLY A 887 9.13 -13.50 -8.72
N LEU A 888 10.46 -13.59 -8.58
CA LEU A 888 11.38 -12.47 -8.71
C LEU A 888 12.55 -12.83 -9.62
N ARG A 889 12.97 -11.86 -10.47
CA ARG A 889 14.21 -11.89 -11.26
C ARG A 889 15.00 -10.67 -10.89
N ILE A 890 16.30 -10.84 -10.60
CA ILE A 890 17.22 -9.72 -10.41
C ILE A 890 18.28 -9.79 -11.50
N LEU A 891 18.34 -8.76 -12.34
CA LEU A 891 19.40 -8.56 -13.29
C LEU A 891 20.47 -7.70 -12.67
N LYS A 892 21.74 -8.01 -12.99
CA LYS A 892 22.90 -7.18 -12.64
C LYS A 892 23.43 -6.51 -13.90
N TYR A 893 23.67 -5.21 -13.83
CA TYR A 893 24.36 -4.44 -14.85
C TYR A 893 25.87 -4.56 -14.69
N TYR A 894 26.56 -4.71 -15.81
CA TYR A 894 28.02 -4.75 -15.92
C TYR A 894 28.51 -3.76 -16.96
N ASP A 895 29.63 -3.07 -16.68
CA ASP A 895 30.28 -2.17 -17.66
C ASP A 895 30.82 -2.94 -18.87
N GLY A 896 30.99 -4.23 -18.71
CA GLY A 896 31.38 -5.19 -19.74
C GLY A 896 32.87 -5.32 -19.97
N ALA A 897 33.32 -6.54 -20.14
CA ALA A 897 34.66 -6.88 -20.64
C ALA A 897 34.59 -7.03 -22.17
N THR A 898 35.60 -6.56 -22.86
CA THR A 898 35.70 -6.67 -24.32
C THR A 898 36.51 -7.90 -24.70
N ILE A 899 35.89 -8.84 -25.41
CA ILE A 899 36.57 -9.98 -25.99
C ILE A 899 36.78 -9.70 -27.46
N SER A 900 38.01 -9.65 -27.92
CA SER A 900 38.38 -9.41 -29.32
C SER A 900 39.35 -10.46 -29.83
N GLY A 901 39.36 -10.65 -31.13
CA GLY A 901 40.28 -11.62 -31.77
C GLY A 901 40.10 -11.76 -33.26
N VAL A 902 40.67 -12.78 -33.81
CA VAL A 902 40.58 -13.15 -35.24
C VAL A 902 40.04 -14.58 -35.32
N VAL A 903 39.05 -14.77 -36.16
CA VAL A 903 38.64 -16.11 -36.62
C VAL A 903 39.48 -16.47 -37.84
N GLN A 904 40.22 -17.56 -37.75
CA GLN A 904 41.14 -18.00 -38.81
C GLN A 904 41.04 -19.51 -39.03
N THR A 905 41.42 -19.98 -40.20
CA THR A 905 41.58 -21.40 -40.47
C THR A 905 42.85 -21.94 -39.78
N GLU A 906 43.02 -23.25 -39.71
CA GLU A 906 44.26 -23.90 -39.21
C GLU A 906 45.55 -23.46 -39.96
N GLU A 907 45.43 -23.02 -41.21
CA GLU A 907 46.53 -22.48 -42.02
C GLU A 907 46.75 -20.97 -41.78
N GLY A 908 46.00 -20.35 -40.86
CA GLY A 908 46.12 -18.92 -40.53
C GLY A 908 45.39 -17.95 -41.49
N ALA A 909 44.56 -18.46 -42.39
CA ALA A 909 43.75 -17.59 -43.26
C ALA A 909 42.53 -16.99 -42.51
N PRO A 910 42.29 -15.67 -42.61
CA PRO A 910 41.15 -15.08 -41.92
C PRO A 910 39.82 -15.57 -42.50
N VAL A 911 38.82 -15.76 -41.62
CA VAL A 911 37.47 -16.18 -41.99
C VAL A 911 36.52 -14.99 -41.89
N PRO A 912 36.21 -14.30 -42.99
CA PRO A 912 35.27 -13.20 -43.02
C PRO A 912 33.82 -13.70 -43.03
N ASN A 913 32.89 -12.86 -42.55
CA ASN A 913 31.44 -13.14 -42.52
C ASN A 913 31.09 -14.37 -41.63
N ALA A 914 31.92 -14.76 -40.71
CA ALA A 914 31.54 -15.71 -39.66
C ALA A 914 30.79 -14.98 -38.56
N THR A 915 29.73 -15.58 -38.03
CA THR A 915 29.00 -15.05 -36.88
C THR A 915 29.67 -15.57 -35.61
N VAL A 916 30.10 -14.66 -34.76
CA VAL A 916 30.60 -14.94 -33.42
C VAL A 916 29.55 -14.53 -32.40
N THR A 917 28.99 -15.49 -31.69
CA THR A 917 27.96 -15.28 -30.66
C THR A 917 28.51 -15.62 -29.29
N LEU A 918 28.38 -14.75 -28.34
CA LEU A 918 28.68 -14.92 -26.93
C LEU A 918 27.46 -15.43 -26.18
N ILE A 919 27.55 -16.56 -25.55
CA ILE A 919 26.48 -17.26 -24.81
C ILE A 919 26.93 -17.47 -23.37
N ASP A 920 26.08 -17.21 -22.39
CA ASP A 920 26.36 -17.47 -20.99
C ASP A 920 26.10 -18.93 -20.55
N GLU A 921 26.36 -19.22 -19.29
CA GLU A 921 26.11 -20.55 -18.69
C GLU A 921 24.61 -20.96 -18.69
N TYR A 922 23.70 -20.02 -18.88
CA TYR A 922 22.26 -20.29 -18.99
C TYR A 922 21.77 -20.47 -20.42
N SER A 923 22.69 -20.56 -21.35
CA SER A 923 22.41 -20.62 -22.80
C SER A 923 21.77 -19.37 -23.38
N THR A 924 21.98 -18.24 -22.72
CA THR A 924 21.46 -16.93 -23.17
C THR A 924 22.49 -16.23 -24.03
N PRO A 925 22.20 -15.87 -25.31
CA PRO A 925 23.07 -15.06 -26.13
C PRO A 925 23.08 -13.60 -25.66
N HIS A 926 24.27 -13.09 -25.33
CA HIS A 926 24.49 -11.72 -24.90
C HIS A 926 24.85 -10.79 -26.07
N ASP A 927 25.81 -11.21 -26.90
CA ASP A 927 26.26 -10.42 -28.03
C ASP A 927 26.50 -11.31 -29.24
N SER A 928 26.31 -10.76 -30.45
CA SER A 928 26.52 -11.47 -31.68
C SER A 928 27.04 -10.52 -32.74
N VAL A 929 28.18 -10.81 -33.32
CA VAL A 929 28.83 -9.97 -34.35
C VAL A 929 29.28 -10.81 -35.54
N VAL A 930 29.40 -10.16 -36.69
CA VAL A 930 29.92 -10.77 -37.91
C VAL A 930 31.37 -10.33 -38.11
N THR A 931 32.27 -11.28 -38.35
CA THR A 931 33.68 -10.99 -38.59
C THR A 931 33.90 -10.12 -39.83
N ASP A 932 34.87 -9.22 -39.74
CA ASP A 932 35.24 -8.33 -40.84
C ASP A 932 36.06 -9.06 -41.96
N ALA A 933 36.50 -8.36 -42.97
CA ALA A 933 37.27 -8.89 -44.09
C ALA A 933 38.64 -9.51 -43.66
N LEU A 934 39.10 -9.20 -42.43
CA LEU A 934 40.33 -9.75 -41.82
C LEU A 934 40.02 -10.80 -40.74
N GLY A 935 38.78 -11.27 -40.67
CA GLY A 935 38.34 -12.25 -39.67
C GLY A 935 38.21 -11.68 -38.26
N ARG A 936 38.31 -10.38 -38.03
CA ARG A 936 38.31 -9.75 -36.71
C ARG A 936 36.91 -9.66 -36.17
N TYR A 937 36.79 -9.88 -34.87
CA TYR A 937 35.55 -9.72 -34.12
C TYR A 937 35.81 -8.99 -32.78
N SER A 938 34.76 -8.42 -32.21
CA SER A 938 34.77 -7.84 -30.87
C SER A 938 33.36 -7.96 -30.29
N VAL A 939 33.24 -8.60 -29.10
CA VAL A 939 31.98 -8.78 -28.37
C VAL A 939 32.15 -8.30 -26.93
N VAL A 940 31.02 -7.91 -26.31
CA VAL A 940 30.97 -7.48 -24.90
C VAL A 940 30.50 -8.65 -24.04
N ALA A 941 31.16 -8.86 -22.89
CA ALA A 941 30.89 -9.94 -21.97
C ALA A 941 30.59 -9.42 -20.56
N THR A 942 29.60 -10.01 -19.92
CA THR A 942 29.30 -9.89 -18.48
C THR A 942 30.19 -10.86 -17.67
N ALA A 943 30.10 -10.84 -16.34
CA ALA A 943 30.83 -11.80 -15.51
C ALA A 943 30.25 -13.23 -15.63
N GLY A 944 31.10 -14.24 -15.42
CA GLY A 944 30.69 -15.64 -15.39
C GLY A 944 31.31 -16.48 -16.51
N ASN A 945 30.83 -17.72 -16.67
CA ASN A 945 31.22 -18.61 -17.72
C ASN A 945 30.50 -18.28 -19.02
N HIS A 946 31.25 -18.10 -20.08
CA HIS A 946 30.70 -17.84 -21.40
C HIS A 946 31.25 -18.84 -22.41
N THR A 947 30.53 -19.02 -23.49
CA THR A 947 30.95 -19.76 -24.66
C THR A 947 30.92 -18.85 -25.88
N LEU A 948 32.07 -18.65 -26.51
CA LEU A 948 32.16 -18.06 -27.83
C LEU A 948 31.83 -19.14 -28.87
N MET A 949 30.76 -18.94 -29.60
CA MET A 949 30.32 -19.81 -30.65
C MET A 949 30.53 -19.15 -32.00
N VAL A 950 31.31 -19.79 -32.82
CA VAL A 950 31.55 -19.35 -34.21
C VAL A 950 30.69 -20.19 -35.15
N SER A 951 29.91 -19.57 -36.00
CA SER A 951 29.10 -20.24 -37.01
C SER A 951 29.21 -19.53 -38.35
N MET A 952 29.08 -20.27 -39.46
CA MET A 952 29.03 -19.72 -40.80
C MET A 952 27.82 -20.30 -41.56
N GLY A 953 26.88 -19.46 -41.97
CA GLY A 953 25.66 -19.86 -42.68
C GLY A 953 24.71 -18.67 -42.78
N GLU A 954 23.71 -18.71 -43.67
CA GLU A 954 22.61 -17.76 -43.66
C GLU A 954 21.76 -17.99 -42.44
N PHE A 955 22.05 -17.26 -41.37
CA PHE A 955 21.04 -17.02 -40.31
C PHE A 955 20.18 -15.86 -40.84
N GLY A 956 18.88 -16.08 -40.91
CA GLY A 956 17.97 -15.00 -41.13
C GLY A 956 18.21 -13.87 -40.13
N SER A 957 17.95 -12.65 -40.48
CA SER A 957 18.19 -11.43 -39.68
C SER A 957 17.46 -11.35 -38.36
N ASP A 958 16.76 -12.41 -37.95
CA ASP A 958 16.02 -12.52 -36.73
C ASP A 958 16.83 -13.40 -35.76
N ILE A 959 17.30 -12.81 -34.66
CA ILE A 959 17.93 -13.45 -33.53
C ILE A 959 16.91 -14.37 -32.78
N GLU A 960 16.03 -14.96 -33.52
CA GLU A 960 14.99 -15.86 -33.07
C GLU A 960 15.54 -17.29 -33.05
N ARG A 961 15.95 -17.74 -31.87
CA ARG A 961 16.40 -19.11 -31.56
C ARG A 961 17.68 -19.53 -32.29
N VAL A 962 18.82 -19.38 -31.65
CA VAL A 962 19.98 -20.20 -31.97
C VAL A 962 19.70 -21.67 -31.57
N HIS A 963 18.82 -22.34 -32.32
CA HIS A 963 18.86 -23.78 -32.34
C HIS A 963 20.07 -24.16 -33.18
N LEU A 964 21.14 -24.54 -32.54
CA LEU A 964 22.28 -25.23 -33.15
C LEU A 964 21.75 -26.52 -33.77
N THR A 965 21.27 -26.45 -34.98
CA THR A 965 20.97 -27.63 -35.77
C THR A 965 22.27 -28.09 -36.39
N SER A 966 22.43 -29.40 -36.51
CA SER A 966 23.58 -30.10 -37.10
C SER A 966 23.96 -29.74 -38.54
N ASN A 967 23.48 -28.61 -39.06
CA ASN A 967 23.68 -28.16 -40.44
C ASN A 967 24.65 -26.95 -40.57
N ASN A 968 25.28 -26.51 -39.48
CA ASN A 968 26.26 -25.43 -39.53
C ASN A 968 27.56 -25.94 -40.10
N ILE A 969 28.03 -25.36 -41.17
CA ILE A 969 29.18 -25.79 -41.95
C ILE A 969 30.51 -25.51 -41.20
N LEU A 970 30.51 -24.56 -40.28
CA LEU A 970 31.60 -24.25 -39.37
C LEU A 970 31.00 -23.94 -37.99
N ALA A 971 31.26 -24.76 -37.01
CA ALA A 971 30.92 -24.49 -35.62
C ALA A 971 32.13 -24.73 -34.75
N ARG A 972 32.55 -23.76 -34.00
CA ARG A 972 33.56 -23.84 -32.98
C ARG A 972 33.07 -23.20 -31.71
N GLU A 973 33.22 -23.90 -30.61
CA GLU A 973 32.91 -23.42 -29.26
C GLU A 973 34.19 -23.22 -28.49
N VAL A 974 34.33 -22.06 -27.86
CA VAL A 974 35.47 -21.72 -27.00
C VAL A 974 34.93 -21.20 -25.68
N GLY A 975 35.10 -21.99 -24.62
CA GLY A 975 34.73 -21.58 -23.27
C GLY A 975 35.67 -20.51 -22.70
N ILE A 976 35.12 -19.53 -22.04
CA ILE A 976 35.87 -18.46 -21.37
C ILE A 976 35.20 -18.10 -20.04
N LEU A 977 36.04 -17.86 -19.03
CA LEU A 977 35.57 -17.33 -17.75
C LEU A 977 35.94 -15.83 -17.64
N ILE A 978 34.95 -15.00 -17.44
CA ILE A 978 35.12 -13.57 -17.17
C ILE A 978 34.93 -13.34 -15.68
N SER A 979 35.94 -12.81 -15.02
CA SER A 979 35.84 -12.48 -13.60
C SER A 979 34.94 -11.23 -13.40
N GLU A 980 34.35 -11.13 -12.21
CA GLU A 980 33.59 -9.94 -11.80
C GLU A 980 34.42 -8.66 -12.00
N ALA A 981 35.69 -8.68 -11.56
CA ALA A 981 36.60 -7.53 -11.69
C ALA A 981 36.90 -7.12 -13.14
N GLN A 982 36.84 -8.05 -14.10
CA GLN A 982 36.97 -7.72 -15.53
C GLN A 982 35.66 -7.11 -16.08
N ALA A 983 34.53 -7.71 -15.73
CA ALA A 983 33.22 -7.24 -16.21
C ALA A 983 32.84 -5.88 -15.63
N THR A 984 33.29 -5.56 -14.40
CA THR A 984 33.13 -4.23 -13.77
C THR A 984 34.31 -3.29 -14.03
N ARG A 985 35.24 -3.70 -14.89
CA ARG A 985 36.46 -2.94 -15.25
C ARG A 985 37.38 -2.58 -14.07
N ALA A 986 37.24 -3.22 -12.94
CA ALA A 986 38.17 -3.08 -11.80
C ALA A 986 39.57 -3.63 -12.12
N THR A 987 39.67 -4.51 -13.12
CA THR A 987 40.93 -5.01 -13.71
C THR A 987 40.86 -4.85 -15.23
N GLN A 988 41.98 -5.16 -15.94
CA GLN A 988 42.01 -5.01 -17.39
C GLN A 988 40.83 -5.72 -18.07
N PRO A 989 39.90 -4.98 -18.75
CA PRO A 989 38.70 -5.56 -19.33
C PRO A 989 38.91 -6.16 -20.73
N GLU A 990 40.03 -5.89 -21.38
CA GLU A 990 40.32 -6.35 -22.73
C GLU A 990 40.94 -7.78 -22.70
N ILE A 991 40.30 -8.70 -23.43
CA ILE A 991 40.69 -10.06 -23.55
C ILE A 991 40.84 -10.40 -25.02
N ARG A 992 41.96 -10.94 -25.42
CA ARG A 992 42.19 -11.35 -26.81
C ARG A 992 42.13 -12.87 -26.94
N ILE A 993 41.26 -13.35 -27.83
CA ILE A 993 41.09 -14.76 -28.17
C ILE A 993 41.06 -14.90 -29.70
N ASP A 994 42.07 -15.48 -30.28
CA ASP A 994 42.06 -15.86 -31.66
C ASP A 994 41.45 -17.27 -31.78
N ILE A 995 40.49 -17.46 -32.68
CA ILE A 995 39.73 -18.72 -32.79
C ILE A 995 40.11 -19.42 -34.09
N GLU A 996 40.61 -20.63 -33.99
CA GLU A 996 40.92 -21.52 -35.11
C GLU A 996 39.70 -22.38 -35.45
N VAL A 997 39.28 -22.38 -36.67
CA VAL A 997 38.15 -23.18 -37.17
C VAL A 997 38.66 -24.17 -38.22
N GLU A 998 38.16 -25.40 -38.15
CA GLU A 998 38.44 -26.39 -39.18
C GLU A 998 37.77 -26.03 -40.49
N ALA A 999 38.55 -25.91 -41.56
CA ALA A 999 38.01 -25.70 -42.90
C ALA A 999 37.30 -26.97 -43.37
N ALA A 1000 35.97 -27.03 -43.30
CA ALA A 1000 35.23 -28.10 -43.93
C ALA A 1000 35.29 -27.91 -45.48
N SER A 1001 36.07 -28.70 -46.17
CA SER A 1001 35.98 -28.75 -47.61
C SER A 1001 34.79 -29.65 -48.04
N LEU A 1002 33.75 -29.06 -48.58
CA LEU A 1002 32.71 -29.78 -49.30
C LEU A 1002 33.21 -30.05 -50.71
N SER A 1003 33.77 -31.19 -50.98
CA SER A 1003 33.97 -31.65 -52.35
C SER A 1003 32.82 -32.58 -52.74
N GLY A 1004 31.97 -32.16 -53.62
CA GLY A 1004 30.83 -32.92 -54.17
C GLY A 1004 30.33 -32.29 -55.45
N GLU A 1005 29.79 -33.13 -56.33
CA GLU A 1005 29.05 -32.59 -57.49
C GLU A 1005 27.64 -32.20 -57.09
N LEU A 1006 27.25 -30.94 -57.32
CA LEU A 1006 25.88 -30.47 -57.17
C LEU A 1006 25.01 -30.97 -58.32
N TYR A 1007 23.93 -31.71 -57.98
CA TYR A 1007 22.95 -32.19 -58.95
C TYR A 1007 21.59 -31.51 -58.73
N TRP A 1008 20.96 -31.15 -59.84
CA TRP A 1008 19.54 -30.76 -59.84
C TRP A 1008 18.68 -32.03 -59.89
N ASP A 1009 17.82 -32.26 -58.90
CA ASP A 1009 16.93 -33.41 -58.85
C ASP A 1009 15.55 -33.04 -59.38
N ALA A 1010 15.41 -32.95 -60.69
CA ALA A 1010 14.13 -32.82 -61.40
C ALA A 1010 13.78 -34.07 -62.16
N GLY A 1011 13.99 -35.26 -61.54
CA GLY A 1011 13.65 -36.51 -62.17
C GLY A 1011 14.76 -37.21 -62.96
N GLU A 1012 15.78 -36.47 -63.40
CA GLU A 1012 17.07 -36.97 -63.91
C GLU A 1012 18.19 -36.14 -63.27
N ARG A 1013 19.15 -36.77 -62.63
CA ARG A 1013 20.30 -36.11 -62.04
C ARG A 1013 21.14 -35.43 -63.10
N GLN A 1014 21.09 -34.14 -63.20
CA GLN A 1014 21.98 -33.34 -64.04
C GLN A 1014 22.95 -32.50 -63.24
N PRO A 1015 24.25 -32.52 -63.55
CA PRO A 1015 25.24 -31.70 -62.88
C PRO A 1015 24.96 -30.22 -63.10
N ILE A 1016 25.01 -29.43 -62.03
CA ILE A 1016 24.93 -27.96 -62.09
C ILE A 1016 26.36 -27.47 -62.30
N ALA A 1017 26.63 -26.95 -63.49
CA ALA A 1017 27.88 -26.24 -63.79
C ALA A 1017 27.86 -24.90 -63.05
N GLY A 1018 28.72 -24.69 -62.01
CA GLY A 1018 28.87 -23.48 -61.23
C GLY A 1018 29.81 -22.51 -61.84
#